data_f09c9ba370d8c9d8762f5c1b929c6fbf
#
_entry.id   f09c9ba370d8c9d8762f5c1b929c6fbf
#
_cell.length_a   1.000
_cell.length_b   1.000
_cell.length_c   1.000
_cell.angle_alpha   90.00
_cell.angle_beta   90.00
_cell.angle_gamma   90.00
#
_symmetry.space_group_name_H-M   'P 1'
#
loop_
_entity.id
_entity.type
_entity.pdbx_description
1 polymer ?
#
loop_
_entity_poly.entity_id
_entity_poly.type
_entity_poly.pdbx_seq_one_letter_code
_entity_poly.pdbx_strand_id
1 'polypeptide(L)'
;KETINVKLNFKREFMKRKLMLLLACLFVGIGLVTAQTQTITGVVISEEDGQPVIGASVLVKGTQLGTITGVDGDFTLSNVPSSAKTLQVSYIGMQTQEVAIKPNLKIVLKADAALLDEVVIVGYGSSKKLGSVVGSVTAVSGEKLEKKPVANIGDALQGQVAGLQVFTPSGEPSGTVQMRLRGVSSINSSSEPLFILDGSPISSGAFTALNPNDIESMTVLKDASSTAIYGSRAANGVVILTSKRGKRGEKAKITISAQYGVSKMTGDNITMMNAEQWLNLQEVLDPSLKTNQSFQSEKDFYIKNGISTDWADVFFGGTAPMQQYDLSISGGTESLNYFLSFGHYDADGIMDDSNLRRETLRSNIETNITKWLKAGVNLNLSYQKYATAAFGTTANQVYNKAYAARVYRPDQSYYEVLRDDNGNFIGYGDRLDYFDKLNYYNPYYLSEIQPASRDMARINGNTFININPIKGLNIRAAQAVEAFDYRYSYKALPIGPFEGAGSATESFQRYYSFTYTNTAEYKFTAWNNHNFSALIGQESIITKNQSFTSEVEGLTDPRLMLLSAASNATMPSHSKYDKIFNSYFATFSYNYDEKYYLDLTYRRDGSSLFGLNSQWGNFWSAGAMWDLKKENFLSDVSWLNQLQLKASYGSVGNSSGLDPYMSLGLIGTGPLYGGQSGTAVANPANPDLTWEVVKSTNVGLSTRLFDRVSLDIEFYNRMTENMLMEIPYSFTTGFASGWGNVANMRNRGVDITANVDVLRDVNGFDWTISANVNYNKNEITQLFNGLDEYVLANTGLKLEVGKPYGEYYYTRWAGVDPRDGYNTWYDKNGNLTKTYSADDAVFLGKQRYAPWSGGFGTRLAWKGITVSADFSFMLGQYMVNNERWFTENPQMANSRNQTTEMLTMWQKPGDITNISTPDSPMQFDSHLLENASFMRLKNLTVSYTMPQRIMKKTGFIEDAKIFFVGRNLLTVTKYKGFDPEINSNMQLGNYPNTKQFSFGLELTF
;
A
#
# COMPACT_ATOMS: atom_id res chain seq x y z
N LYS A 1 -29.65 26.06 -32.91
CA LYS A 1 -29.18 26.00 -31.48
C LYS A 1 -30.35 25.79 -30.51
N GLU A 2 -31.55 26.29 -30.78
CA GLU A 2 -32.70 26.10 -29.88
C GLU A 2 -33.31 24.71 -29.90
N THR A 3 -33.28 23.99 -31.01
CA THR A 3 -33.87 22.65 -31.14
C THR A 3 -33.05 21.56 -30.45
N ILE A 4 -31.77 21.76 -30.20
CA ILE A 4 -30.90 20.80 -29.52
C ILE A 4 -31.05 20.93 -27.98
N ASN A 5 -31.23 22.14 -27.47
CA ASN A 5 -31.46 22.39 -26.05
C ASN A 5 -32.81 21.83 -25.53
N VAL A 6 -33.86 21.82 -26.35
CA VAL A 6 -35.14 21.27 -25.94
C VAL A 6 -35.12 19.73 -25.85
N LYS A 7 -34.39 19.04 -26.74
CA LYS A 7 -34.21 17.57 -26.65
C LYS A 7 -33.36 17.11 -25.50
N LEU A 8 -32.36 17.88 -25.09
CA LEU A 8 -31.51 17.57 -23.94
C LEU A 8 -32.23 17.78 -22.60
N ASN A 9 -33.03 18.83 -22.49
CA ASN A 9 -33.84 19.08 -21.30
C ASN A 9 -34.99 18.04 -21.14
N PHE A 10 -35.60 17.59 -22.24
CA PHE A 10 -36.65 16.56 -22.19
C PHE A 10 -36.09 15.19 -21.76
N LYS A 11 -34.86 14.82 -22.17
CA LYS A 11 -34.19 13.60 -21.73
C LYS A 11 -33.80 13.65 -20.26
N ARG A 12 -33.39 14.81 -19.77
CA ARG A 12 -32.98 15.03 -18.37
C ARG A 12 -34.18 14.98 -17.40
N GLU A 13 -35.31 15.53 -17.79
CA GLU A 13 -36.55 15.47 -17.02
C GLU A 13 -37.19 14.08 -17.06
N PHE A 14 -37.09 13.34 -18.17
CA PHE A 14 -37.59 11.98 -18.28
C PHE A 14 -36.79 10.97 -17.46
N MET A 15 -35.47 11.18 -17.34
CA MET A 15 -34.60 10.36 -16.47
C MET A 15 -34.86 10.67 -15.00
N LYS A 16 -35.07 11.92 -14.61
CA LYS A 16 -35.43 12.29 -13.24
C LYS A 16 -36.76 11.68 -12.79
N ARG A 17 -37.76 11.69 -13.67
CA ARG A 17 -39.08 11.07 -13.39
C ARG A 17 -39.00 9.54 -13.27
N LYS A 18 -38.18 8.86 -14.09
CA LYS A 18 -37.98 7.40 -13.96
C LYS A 18 -37.23 7.05 -12.69
N LEU A 19 -36.23 7.86 -12.27
CA LEU A 19 -35.51 7.65 -11.03
C LEU A 19 -36.39 7.87 -9.79
N MET A 20 -37.26 8.88 -9.81
CA MET A 20 -38.25 9.09 -8.74
C MET A 20 -39.33 7.99 -8.68
N LEU A 21 -39.78 7.45 -9.80
CA LEU A 21 -40.72 6.34 -9.84
C LEU A 21 -40.11 5.03 -9.31
N LEU A 22 -38.83 4.79 -9.57
CA LEU A 22 -38.09 3.65 -9.05
C LEU A 22 -37.87 3.75 -7.52
N LEU A 23 -37.65 4.96 -7.01
CA LEU A 23 -37.55 5.24 -5.58
C LEU A 23 -38.94 5.14 -4.88
N ALA A 24 -40.02 5.54 -5.54
CA ALA A 24 -41.36 5.44 -4.97
C ALA A 24 -41.93 4.00 -4.92
N CYS A 25 -41.53 3.11 -5.85
CA CYS A 25 -41.91 1.68 -5.80
C CYS A 25 -41.19 0.88 -4.70
N LEU A 26 -40.10 1.41 -4.13
CA LEU A 26 -39.38 0.75 -3.03
C LEU A 26 -40.04 0.96 -1.65
N PHE A 27 -41.00 1.90 -1.54
CA PHE A 27 -41.59 2.29 -0.24
C PHE A 27 -42.98 1.67 0.09
N VAL A 28 -43.56 0.86 -0.79
CA VAL A 28 -44.91 0.33 -0.59
C VAL A 28 -44.92 -1.18 -0.48
N GLY A 29 -44.68 -1.69 0.72
CA GLY A 29 -44.81 -3.12 0.99
C GLY A 29 -44.54 -3.55 2.43
N ILE A 30 -45.22 -2.97 3.42
CA ILE A 30 -45.22 -3.52 4.78
C ILE A 30 -46.68 -3.64 5.26
N GLY A 31 -47.17 -4.85 5.32
CA GLY A 31 -48.46 -5.21 5.94
C GLY A 31 -48.25 -5.96 7.27
N LEU A 32 -49.00 -5.59 8.26
CA LEU A 32 -48.96 -6.03 9.64
C LEU A 32 -49.59 -7.42 9.84
N VAL A 33 -48.90 -8.27 10.62
CA VAL A 33 -49.49 -9.48 11.27
C VAL A 33 -49.22 -9.41 12.76
N THR A 34 -50.24 -9.50 13.58
CA THR A 34 -50.15 -9.51 15.05
C THR A 34 -50.06 -10.95 15.58
N ALA A 35 -49.02 -11.28 16.32
CA ALA A 35 -48.85 -12.54 17.06
C ALA A 35 -48.87 -12.28 18.56
N GLN A 36 -49.32 -13.24 19.35
CA GLN A 36 -49.30 -13.18 20.83
C GLN A 36 -47.87 -13.14 21.32
N THR A 37 -47.53 -12.13 22.13
CA THR A 37 -46.15 -11.88 22.59
C THR A 37 -46.10 -11.76 24.12
N GLN A 38 -44.96 -12.11 24.72
CA GLN A 38 -44.67 -11.92 26.14
C GLN A 38 -43.46 -11.00 26.33
N THR A 39 -43.37 -10.39 27.53
CA THR A 39 -42.19 -9.55 27.88
C THR A 39 -41.32 -10.32 28.86
N ILE A 40 -39.99 -10.32 28.61
CA ILE A 40 -38.99 -10.99 29.44
C ILE A 40 -38.06 -9.93 30.00
N THR A 41 -37.77 -10.01 31.30
CA THR A 41 -36.80 -9.13 31.98
C THR A 41 -35.69 -9.95 32.60
N GLY A 42 -34.53 -9.34 32.79
CA GLY A 42 -33.40 -9.98 33.47
C GLY A 42 -32.24 -9.06 33.68
N VAL A 43 -31.17 -9.59 34.28
CA VAL A 43 -29.89 -8.93 34.50
C VAL A 43 -28.78 -9.83 34.00
N VAL A 44 -27.82 -9.27 33.25
CA VAL A 44 -26.60 -9.94 32.79
C VAL A 44 -25.43 -9.42 33.62
N ILE A 45 -24.70 -10.34 34.25
CA ILE A 45 -23.51 -10.04 35.06
C ILE A 45 -22.31 -10.84 34.56
N SER A 46 -21.11 -10.34 34.80
CA SER A 46 -19.87 -11.06 34.56
C SER A 46 -19.59 -12.08 35.68
N GLU A 47 -19.07 -13.26 35.33
CA GLU A 47 -18.61 -14.26 36.31
C GLU A 47 -17.35 -13.80 37.05
N GLU A 48 -16.52 -13.02 36.40
CA GLU A 48 -15.18 -12.63 36.86
C GLU A 48 -15.22 -11.63 38.03
N ASP A 49 -16.12 -10.66 38.00
CA ASP A 49 -16.20 -9.57 38.98
C ASP A 49 -17.60 -9.37 39.56
N GLY A 50 -18.59 -10.11 39.07
CA GLY A 50 -19.99 -9.97 39.50
C GLY A 50 -20.67 -8.67 39.08
N GLN A 51 -19.98 -7.84 38.27
CA GLN A 51 -20.49 -6.53 37.81
C GLN A 51 -21.51 -6.69 36.67
N PRO A 52 -22.40 -5.72 36.50
CA PRO A 52 -23.33 -5.67 35.38
C PRO A 52 -22.60 -5.61 34.03
N VAL A 53 -22.96 -6.46 33.07
CA VAL A 53 -22.45 -6.40 31.69
C VAL A 53 -23.32 -5.42 30.91
N ILE A 54 -22.79 -4.22 30.65
CA ILE A 54 -23.47 -3.15 29.93
C ILE A 54 -23.36 -3.38 28.43
N GLY A 55 -24.46 -3.33 27.68
CA GLY A 55 -24.45 -3.50 26.23
C GLY A 55 -24.37 -4.96 25.74
N ALA A 56 -24.57 -5.94 26.60
CA ALA A 56 -24.69 -7.34 26.17
C ALA A 56 -25.93 -7.52 25.29
N SER A 57 -25.76 -8.21 24.17
CA SER A 57 -26.84 -8.55 23.24
C SER A 57 -27.64 -9.72 23.81
N VAL A 58 -28.95 -9.57 23.99
CA VAL A 58 -29.90 -10.60 24.39
C VAL A 58 -30.85 -10.86 23.25
N LEU A 59 -30.70 -12.01 22.58
CA LEU A 59 -31.45 -12.39 21.39
C LEU A 59 -32.33 -13.61 21.64
N VAL A 60 -33.54 -13.61 21.11
CA VAL A 60 -34.37 -14.81 21.09
C VAL A 60 -33.85 -15.78 20.03
N LYS A 61 -33.36 -16.96 20.44
CA LYS A 61 -32.74 -17.93 19.52
C LYS A 61 -33.69 -18.32 18.37
N GLY A 62 -33.19 -18.22 17.15
CA GLY A 62 -33.93 -18.52 15.92
C GLY A 62 -34.88 -17.40 15.46
N THR A 63 -34.80 -16.23 16.10
CA THR A 63 -35.50 -15.02 15.68
C THR A 63 -34.48 -13.86 15.63
N GLN A 64 -34.93 -12.72 15.21
CA GLN A 64 -34.10 -11.49 15.24
C GLN A 64 -34.61 -10.51 16.33
N LEU A 65 -35.46 -10.98 17.21
CA LEU A 65 -35.95 -10.21 18.33
C LEU A 65 -34.89 -10.19 19.43
N GLY A 66 -34.34 -9.03 19.69
CA GLY A 66 -33.27 -8.84 20.67
C GLY A 66 -33.33 -7.47 21.32
N THR A 67 -32.56 -7.32 22.39
CA THR A 67 -32.30 -6.06 23.11
C THR A 67 -30.86 -6.06 23.60
N ILE A 68 -30.39 -4.91 24.09
CA ILE A 68 -29.09 -4.77 24.74
C ILE A 68 -29.30 -4.46 26.22
N THR A 69 -28.38 -4.89 27.07
CA THR A 69 -28.45 -4.62 28.52
C THR A 69 -28.11 -3.17 28.81
N GLY A 70 -28.81 -2.59 29.81
CA GLY A 70 -28.61 -1.24 30.33
C GLY A 70 -27.37 -1.10 31.21
N VAL A 71 -27.23 0.08 31.87
CA VAL A 71 -26.10 0.43 32.76
C VAL A 71 -26.01 -0.43 34.02
N ASP A 72 -27.10 -1.01 34.46
CA ASP A 72 -27.18 -1.94 35.61
C ASP A 72 -27.20 -3.41 35.12
N GLY A 73 -26.82 -3.66 33.84
CA GLY A 73 -26.87 -4.97 33.20
C GLY A 73 -28.29 -5.49 32.96
N ASP A 74 -29.29 -4.70 33.25
CA ASP A 74 -30.71 -5.02 33.12
C ASP A 74 -31.14 -5.04 31.64
N PHE A 75 -32.07 -5.89 31.28
CA PHE A 75 -32.71 -5.91 29.98
C PHE A 75 -34.21 -6.14 30.08
N THR A 76 -34.92 -5.57 29.15
CA THR A 76 -36.33 -5.82 28.89
C THR A 76 -36.52 -6.15 27.43
N LEU A 77 -36.98 -7.36 27.15
CA LEU A 77 -37.28 -7.86 25.83
C LEU A 77 -38.80 -7.99 25.65
N SER A 78 -39.38 -7.05 24.94
CA SER A 78 -40.83 -7.00 24.65
C SER A 78 -41.12 -7.75 23.34
N ASN A 79 -42.37 -8.18 23.17
CA ASN A 79 -42.88 -8.83 21.98
C ASN A 79 -42.25 -10.21 21.65
N VAL A 80 -41.76 -10.92 22.66
CA VAL A 80 -41.22 -12.27 22.48
C VAL A 80 -42.34 -13.23 22.11
N PRO A 81 -42.26 -13.97 20.98
CA PRO A 81 -43.26 -14.98 20.62
C PRO A 81 -43.41 -16.04 21.73
N SER A 82 -44.63 -16.41 22.08
CA SER A 82 -44.89 -17.43 23.09
C SER A 82 -44.32 -18.81 22.74
N SER A 83 -43.96 -19.04 21.50
CA SER A 83 -43.31 -20.27 21.03
C SER A 83 -41.78 -20.28 21.27
N ALA A 84 -41.18 -19.17 21.62
CA ALA A 84 -39.74 -19.06 21.86
C ALA A 84 -39.37 -19.77 23.19
N LYS A 85 -38.28 -20.55 23.17
CA LYS A 85 -37.83 -21.36 24.33
C LYS A 85 -36.47 -20.92 24.87
N THR A 86 -35.62 -20.24 24.10
CA THR A 86 -34.24 -20.00 24.48
C THR A 86 -33.83 -18.58 24.09
N LEU A 87 -33.14 -17.89 25.01
CA LEU A 87 -32.40 -16.66 24.74
C LEU A 87 -30.95 -17.03 24.46
N GLN A 88 -30.34 -16.34 23.49
CA GLN A 88 -28.91 -16.32 23.25
C GLN A 88 -28.37 -14.96 23.73
N VAL A 89 -27.46 -15.00 24.71
CA VAL A 89 -26.87 -13.80 25.29
C VAL A 89 -25.40 -13.77 24.96
N SER A 90 -24.95 -12.68 24.35
CA SER A 90 -23.58 -12.50 23.93
C SER A 90 -23.07 -11.08 24.22
N TYR A 91 -21.79 -10.99 24.53
CA TYR A 91 -21.10 -9.72 24.74
C TYR A 91 -19.67 -9.83 24.20
N ILE A 92 -19.11 -8.73 23.72
CA ILE A 92 -17.74 -8.71 23.18
C ILE A 92 -16.76 -9.09 24.28
N GLY A 93 -15.97 -10.15 24.05
CA GLY A 93 -15.03 -10.69 25.03
C GLY A 93 -15.65 -11.65 26.07
N MET A 94 -16.90 -12.07 25.90
CA MET A 94 -17.58 -13.04 26.78
C MET A 94 -18.18 -14.20 25.99
N GLN A 95 -18.20 -15.40 26.59
CA GLN A 95 -18.78 -16.59 25.98
C GLN A 95 -20.30 -16.43 25.81
N THR A 96 -20.75 -16.66 24.57
CA THR A 96 -22.20 -16.66 24.30
C THR A 96 -22.88 -17.75 25.06
N GLN A 97 -23.91 -17.41 25.88
CA GLN A 97 -24.71 -18.36 26.61
C GLN A 97 -26.11 -18.51 26.02
N GLU A 98 -26.62 -19.74 26.05
CA GLU A 98 -28.03 -20.08 25.75
C GLU A 98 -28.77 -20.36 27.02
N VAL A 99 -29.78 -19.54 27.30
CA VAL A 99 -30.56 -19.61 28.55
C VAL A 99 -32.03 -19.84 28.22
N ALA A 100 -32.66 -20.80 28.93
CA ALA A 100 -34.09 -21.05 28.78
C ALA A 100 -34.92 -19.82 29.23
N ILE A 101 -35.96 -19.47 28.47
CA ILE A 101 -36.80 -18.30 28.73
C ILE A 101 -37.60 -18.49 30.03
N LYS A 102 -37.44 -17.54 30.95
CA LYS A 102 -38.18 -17.39 32.21
C LYS A 102 -38.54 -15.92 32.44
N PRO A 103 -39.56 -15.59 33.25
CA PRO A 103 -39.99 -14.20 33.42
C PRO A 103 -38.90 -13.23 33.93
N ASN A 104 -38.07 -13.67 34.88
CA ASN A 104 -36.94 -12.89 35.43
C ASN A 104 -35.69 -13.74 35.40
N LEU A 105 -34.66 -13.26 34.65
CA LEU A 105 -33.43 -14.01 34.42
C LEU A 105 -32.24 -13.30 35.07
N LYS A 106 -31.40 -14.07 35.76
CA LYS A 106 -30.05 -13.66 36.11
C LYS A 106 -29.09 -14.52 35.28
N ILE A 107 -28.38 -13.87 34.36
CA ILE A 107 -27.49 -14.50 33.40
C ILE A 107 -26.06 -14.13 33.76
N VAL A 108 -25.19 -15.13 33.89
CA VAL A 108 -23.78 -14.93 34.24
C VAL A 108 -22.95 -15.25 33.02
N LEU A 109 -22.34 -14.27 32.39
CA LEU A 109 -21.45 -14.46 31.25
C LEU A 109 -20.03 -14.71 31.74
N LYS A 110 -19.38 -15.69 31.12
CA LYS A 110 -17.96 -16.00 31.34
C LYS A 110 -17.11 -15.21 30.34
N ALA A 111 -15.94 -14.73 30.79
CA ALA A 111 -14.96 -14.14 29.86
C ALA A 111 -14.64 -15.12 28.73
N ASP A 112 -14.69 -14.63 27.51
CA ASP A 112 -14.32 -15.42 26.36
C ASP A 112 -12.84 -15.17 26.04
N ALA A 113 -12.05 -16.25 26.03
CA ALA A 113 -10.66 -16.24 25.59
C ALA A 113 -10.49 -15.96 24.06
N ALA A 114 -11.48 -15.42 23.42
CA ALA A 114 -11.75 -15.50 21.98
C ALA A 114 -11.20 -14.39 21.08
N LEU A 115 -9.91 -14.16 21.10
CA LEU A 115 -9.20 -13.75 19.86
C LEU A 115 -9.15 -14.93 18.85
N LEU A 116 -9.53 -16.13 19.28
CA LEU A 116 -9.47 -17.37 18.48
C LEU A 116 -10.77 -17.68 17.74
N ASP A 117 -11.89 -17.08 18.14
CA ASP A 117 -13.18 -17.22 17.46
C ASP A 117 -13.39 -16.22 16.34
N GLU A 118 -12.40 -15.32 16.07
CA GLU A 118 -12.41 -14.46 14.90
C GLU A 118 -12.45 -15.32 13.64
N VAL A 119 -13.49 -15.11 12.85
CA VAL A 119 -13.70 -15.86 11.60
C VAL A 119 -12.96 -15.14 10.48
N VAL A 120 -11.98 -15.80 9.90
CA VAL A 120 -11.20 -15.28 8.76
C VAL A 120 -11.60 -15.99 7.48
N ILE A 121 -11.61 -15.25 6.38
CA ILE A 121 -11.78 -15.81 5.03
C ILE A 121 -10.42 -16.34 4.59
N VAL A 122 -10.35 -17.64 4.30
CA VAL A 122 -9.09 -18.29 3.88
C VAL A 122 -9.04 -18.64 2.39
N GLY A 123 -10.17 -18.59 1.68
CA GLY A 123 -10.22 -18.77 0.22
C GLY A 123 -11.64 -18.95 -0.33
N TYR A 124 -11.92 -18.37 -1.47
CA TYR A 124 -13.16 -18.50 -2.28
C TYR A 124 -14.49 -18.50 -1.49
N GLY A 125 -14.55 -17.71 -0.42
CA GLY A 125 -15.73 -17.62 0.46
C GLY A 125 -15.79 -18.71 1.54
N SER A 126 -14.79 -19.60 1.62
CA SER A 126 -14.64 -20.50 2.75
C SER A 126 -14.07 -19.73 3.96
N SER A 127 -14.75 -19.83 5.09
CA SER A 127 -14.33 -19.19 6.34
C SER A 127 -13.94 -20.23 7.37
N LYS A 128 -12.88 -19.93 8.15
CA LYS A 128 -12.41 -20.73 9.28
C LYS A 128 -12.25 -19.84 10.51
N LYS A 129 -12.39 -20.39 11.71
CA LYS A 129 -11.94 -19.70 12.92
C LYS A 129 -10.42 -19.53 12.87
N LEU A 130 -9.89 -18.37 13.23
CA LEU A 130 -8.45 -18.09 13.19
C LEU A 130 -7.65 -19.16 13.94
N GLY A 131 -8.10 -19.58 15.12
CA GLY A 131 -7.49 -20.66 15.90
C GLY A 131 -7.51 -22.05 15.26
N SER A 132 -8.29 -22.28 14.19
CA SER A 132 -8.35 -23.55 13.44
C SER A 132 -7.61 -23.49 12.10
N VAL A 133 -6.92 -22.40 11.80
CA VAL A 133 -6.14 -22.26 10.57
C VAL A 133 -4.75 -22.85 10.77
N VAL A 134 -4.41 -23.85 9.93
CA VAL A 134 -3.11 -24.53 9.96
C VAL A 134 -2.01 -23.64 9.41
N GLY A 135 -2.31 -22.87 8.36
CA GLY A 135 -1.35 -21.97 7.70
C GLY A 135 -0.99 -20.73 8.52
N SER A 136 0.02 -20.02 8.02
CA SER A 136 0.48 -18.73 8.57
C SER A 136 -0.46 -17.61 8.10
N VAL A 137 -1.29 -17.12 9.01
CA VAL A 137 -2.33 -16.11 8.73
C VAL A 137 -2.30 -15.02 9.80
N THR A 138 -2.37 -13.77 9.37
CA THR A 138 -2.51 -12.61 10.27
C THR A 138 -3.75 -11.81 9.88
N ALA A 139 -4.65 -11.57 10.82
CA ALA A 139 -5.83 -10.74 10.64
C ALA A 139 -5.58 -9.34 11.22
N VAL A 140 -6.07 -8.31 10.52
CA VAL A 140 -6.07 -6.91 10.96
C VAL A 140 -7.52 -6.43 10.89
N SER A 141 -8.07 -6.07 12.05
CA SER A 141 -9.46 -5.61 12.14
C SER A 141 -9.65 -4.24 11.48
N GLY A 142 -10.86 -3.99 10.97
CA GLY A 142 -11.25 -2.71 10.40
C GLY A 142 -11.11 -1.54 11.37
N GLU A 143 -11.32 -1.74 12.66
CA GLU A 143 -11.12 -0.71 13.68
C GLU A 143 -9.70 -0.12 13.68
N LYS A 144 -8.68 -0.96 13.40
CA LYS A 144 -7.28 -0.51 13.25
C LYS A 144 -7.03 0.24 11.93
N LEU A 145 -7.89 0.07 10.94
CA LEU A 145 -7.77 0.68 9.60
C LEU A 145 -8.60 1.95 9.48
N GLU A 146 -9.76 1.98 10.14
CA GLU A 146 -10.68 3.12 10.14
C GLU A 146 -10.04 4.38 10.72
N LYS A 147 -10.56 5.52 10.30
CA LYS A 147 -10.21 6.85 10.82
C LYS A 147 -8.77 7.28 10.56
N LYS A 148 -8.00 6.47 9.83
CA LYS A 148 -6.71 6.89 9.32
C LYS A 148 -6.95 7.67 8.02
N PRO A 149 -6.62 8.98 7.96
CA PRO A 149 -6.81 9.79 6.75
C PRO A 149 -5.74 9.43 5.72
N VAL A 150 -5.85 8.25 5.15
CA VAL A 150 -4.91 7.73 4.17
C VAL A 150 -5.50 7.80 2.78
N ALA A 151 -4.77 8.40 1.85
CA ALA A 151 -5.11 8.34 0.43
C ALA A 151 -5.14 6.88 -0.06
N ASN A 152 -4.26 6.04 0.51
CA ASN A 152 -4.07 4.65 0.13
C ASN A 152 -4.21 3.72 1.35
N ILE A 153 -5.14 2.76 1.27
CA ILE A 153 -5.42 1.81 2.35
C ILE A 153 -4.19 0.97 2.76
N GLY A 154 -3.26 0.74 1.84
CA GLY A 154 -2.04 -0.01 2.12
C GLY A 154 -1.14 0.63 3.17
N ASP A 155 -1.11 1.95 3.25
CA ASP A 155 -0.33 2.68 4.25
C ASP A 155 -0.81 2.41 5.69
N ALA A 156 -2.10 2.07 5.85
CA ALA A 156 -2.65 1.67 7.14
C ALA A 156 -2.12 0.31 7.66
N LEU A 157 -1.54 -0.52 6.79
CA LEU A 157 -0.95 -1.83 7.13
C LEU A 157 0.52 -1.74 7.60
N GLN A 158 1.18 -0.61 7.41
CA GLN A 158 2.60 -0.47 7.73
C GLN A 158 2.88 -0.71 9.21
N GLY A 159 3.78 -1.66 9.51
CA GLY A 159 4.12 -2.06 10.87
C GLY A 159 3.05 -2.89 11.60
N GLN A 160 1.95 -3.32 10.92
CA GLN A 160 0.87 -4.08 11.55
C GLN A 160 1.02 -5.60 11.41
N VAL A 161 1.78 -6.07 10.41
CA VAL A 161 1.90 -7.51 10.08
C VAL A 161 3.38 -7.91 10.01
N ALA A 162 3.77 -8.89 10.79
CA ALA A 162 5.13 -9.45 10.75
C ALA A 162 5.43 -10.04 9.36
N GLY A 163 6.57 -9.68 8.78
CA GLY A 163 7.00 -10.10 7.45
C GLY A 163 6.46 -9.26 6.30
N LEU A 164 5.47 -8.39 6.53
CA LEU A 164 4.95 -7.48 5.50
C LEU A 164 5.68 -6.12 5.59
N GLN A 165 6.52 -5.84 4.63
CA GLN A 165 7.13 -4.53 4.41
C GLN A 165 6.22 -3.70 3.52
N VAL A 166 5.87 -2.52 4.00
CA VAL A 166 5.05 -1.54 3.27
C VAL A 166 5.90 -0.29 3.11
N PHE A 167 6.02 0.21 1.89
CA PHE A 167 6.79 1.40 1.56
C PHE A 167 5.86 2.47 1.01
N THR A 168 6.02 3.69 1.53
CA THR A 168 5.40 4.90 0.99
C THR A 168 6.52 5.74 0.38
N PRO A 169 6.93 5.45 -0.87
CA PRO A 169 8.13 6.06 -1.47
C PRO A 169 7.96 7.52 -1.84
N SER A 170 6.75 8.05 -1.76
CA SER A 170 6.38 9.43 -2.07
C SER A 170 5.32 9.93 -1.10
N GLY A 171 5.44 11.18 -0.67
CA GLY A 171 4.40 11.90 0.08
C GLY A 171 3.29 12.50 -0.78
N GLU A 172 3.32 12.25 -2.08
CA GLU A 172 2.32 12.72 -3.03
C GLU A 172 0.95 12.08 -2.74
N PRO A 173 -0.17 12.84 -2.79
CA PRO A 173 -1.50 12.28 -2.50
C PRO A 173 -1.92 11.13 -3.40
N SER A 174 -1.50 11.14 -4.67
CA SER A 174 -1.76 10.08 -5.66
C SER A 174 -0.74 8.94 -5.61
N GLY A 175 0.27 9.02 -4.73
CA GLY A 175 1.35 8.06 -4.61
C GLY A 175 0.87 6.65 -4.29
N THR A 176 1.47 5.65 -4.95
CA THR A 176 1.15 4.25 -4.72
C THR A 176 2.02 3.67 -3.59
N VAL A 177 1.42 2.87 -2.74
CA VAL A 177 2.12 2.10 -1.72
C VAL A 177 2.64 0.81 -2.35
N GLN A 178 3.89 0.46 -2.05
CA GLN A 178 4.50 -0.79 -2.48
C GLN A 178 4.57 -1.76 -1.30
N MET A 179 4.28 -3.03 -1.56
CA MET A 179 4.26 -4.07 -0.53
C MET A 179 5.17 -5.23 -0.89
N ARG A 180 5.79 -5.81 0.12
CA ARG A 180 6.63 -7.01 -0.01
C ARG A 180 6.47 -7.91 1.20
N LEU A 181 6.26 -9.20 0.97
CA LEU A 181 6.11 -10.17 2.05
C LEU A 181 7.30 -11.13 2.12
N ARG A 182 7.99 -11.16 3.28
CA ARG A 182 9.12 -12.07 3.56
C ARG A 182 10.25 -11.97 2.53
N GLY A 183 10.61 -10.74 2.16
CA GLY A 183 11.74 -10.43 1.27
C GLY A 183 11.42 -10.44 -0.22
N VAL A 184 12.45 -10.19 -1.02
CA VAL A 184 12.37 -10.21 -2.49
C VAL A 184 12.32 -11.65 -2.96
N SER A 185 11.36 -11.98 -3.82
CA SER A 185 11.14 -13.34 -4.32
C SER A 185 11.66 -13.57 -5.73
N SER A 186 11.87 -12.51 -6.51
CA SER A 186 12.35 -12.60 -7.89
C SER A 186 13.22 -11.39 -8.24
N ILE A 187 14.06 -11.52 -9.25
CA ILE A 187 14.93 -10.46 -9.77
C ILE A 187 14.14 -9.54 -10.73
N ASN A 188 13.40 -10.12 -11.67
CA ASN A 188 12.69 -9.38 -12.71
C ASN A 188 11.17 -9.41 -12.59
N SER A 189 10.60 -10.38 -11.83
CA SER A 189 9.15 -10.43 -11.58
C SER A 189 8.74 -9.59 -10.39
N SER A 190 7.45 -9.22 -10.31
CA SER A 190 6.91 -8.49 -9.17
C SER A 190 7.03 -9.30 -7.87
N SER A 191 7.35 -8.62 -6.77
CA SER A 191 7.33 -9.17 -5.40
C SER A 191 6.11 -8.72 -4.60
N GLU A 192 5.11 -8.10 -5.24
CA GLU A 192 3.87 -7.67 -4.59
C GLU A 192 2.94 -8.84 -4.30
N PRO A 193 2.21 -8.82 -3.17
CA PRO A 193 1.20 -9.82 -2.86
C PRO A 193 -0.01 -9.72 -3.80
N LEU A 194 -0.76 -10.82 -3.91
CA LEU A 194 -2.06 -10.83 -4.57
C LEU A 194 -3.12 -10.18 -3.68
N PHE A 195 -3.93 -9.27 -4.23
CA PHE A 195 -5.04 -8.64 -3.54
C PHE A 195 -6.36 -9.32 -3.89
N ILE A 196 -7.16 -9.64 -2.87
CA ILE A 196 -8.49 -10.24 -3.01
C ILE A 196 -9.51 -9.35 -2.30
N LEU A 197 -10.53 -8.89 -2.99
CA LEU A 197 -11.65 -8.14 -2.42
C LEU A 197 -12.93 -8.97 -2.48
N ASP A 198 -13.53 -9.28 -1.34
CA ASP A 198 -14.78 -10.06 -1.22
C ASP A 198 -14.75 -11.40 -2.00
N GLY A 199 -13.57 -12.04 -2.04
CA GLY A 199 -13.33 -13.31 -2.72
C GLY A 199 -12.92 -13.22 -4.19
N SER A 200 -12.72 -12.03 -4.74
CA SER A 200 -12.31 -11.80 -6.13
C SER A 200 -10.96 -11.11 -6.22
N PRO A 201 -10.06 -11.56 -7.11
CA PRO A 201 -8.78 -10.90 -7.32
C PRO A 201 -8.98 -9.50 -7.91
N ILE A 202 -8.18 -8.55 -7.39
CA ILE A 202 -8.12 -7.17 -7.88
C ILE A 202 -6.67 -6.75 -8.11
N SER A 203 -6.45 -5.77 -8.96
CA SER A 203 -5.13 -5.16 -9.18
C SER A 203 -4.67 -4.31 -7.99
N SER A 204 -3.36 -4.04 -7.87
CA SER A 204 -2.83 -3.12 -6.85
C SER A 204 -3.40 -1.71 -7.01
N GLY A 205 -3.64 -1.26 -8.25
CA GLY A 205 -4.31 0.02 -8.51
C GLY A 205 -5.77 0.06 -8.04
N ALA A 206 -6.50 -1.07 -8.09
CA ALA A 206 -7.84 -1.15 -7.50
C ALA A 206 -7.79 -1.16 -5.97
N PHE A 207 -6.82 -1.88 -5.40
CA PHE A 207 -6.57 -1.89 -3.95
C PHE A 207 -6.31 -0.48 -3.40
N THR A 208 -5.44 0.29 -4.05
CA THR A 208 -5.10 1.66 -3.61
C THR A 208 -6.27 2.64 -3.72
N ALA A 209 -7.22 2.39 -4.62
CA ALA A 209 -8.40 3.24 -4.83
C ALA A 209 -9.54 2.98 -3.83
N LEU A 210 -9.46 1.94 -2.98
CA LEU A 210 -10.50 1.62 -1.99
C LEU A 210 -10.58 2.68 -0.89
N ASN A 211 -11.82 2.92 -0.42
CA ASN A 211 -12.04 3.71 0.78
C ASN A 211 -11.77 2.84 2.03
N PRO A 212 -10.82 3.20 2.91
CA PRO A 212 -10.54 2.44 4.13
C PRO A 212 -11.75 2.26 5.04
N ASN A 213 -12.67 3.23 5.07
CA ASN A 213 -13.87 3.20 5.91
C ASN A 213 -14.90 2.15 5.47
N ASP A 214 -14.76 1.58 4.26
CA ASP A 214 -15.63 0.52 3.74
C ASP A 214 -15.13 -0.91 4.09
N ILE A 215 -13.96 -1.04 4.71
CA ILE A 215 -13.32 -2.33 4.96
C ILE A 215 -13.58 -2.78 6.39
N GLU A 216 -14.07 -4.00 6.55
CA GLU A 216 -14.34 -4.65 7.84
C GLU A 216 -13.10 -5.33 8.42
N SER A 217 -12.31 -5.98 7.56
CA SER A 217 -11.06 -6.65 7.97
C SER A 217 -10.14 -6.89 6.80
N MET A 218 -8.84 -7.03 7.11
CA MET A 218 -7.83 -7.54 6.18
C MET A 218 -7.16 -8.77 6.75
N THR A 219 -6.96 -9.78 5.91
CA THR A 219 -6.27 -11.02 6.28
C THR A 219 -5.08 -11.22 5.36
N VAL A 220 -3.89 -11.41 5.94
CA VAL A 220 -2.65 -11.64 5.19
C VAL A 220 -2.25 -13.11 5.30
N LEU A 221 -2.21 -13.81 4.16
CA LEU A 221 -1.78 -15.19 4.04
C LEU A 221 -0.30 -15.21 3.65
N LYS A 222 0.54 -15.90 4.45
CA LYS A 222 2.01 -15.75 4.36
C LYS A 222 2.74 -17.02 3.89
N ASP A 223 2.10 -18.20 3.96
CA ASP A 223 2.73 -19.50 3.66
C ASP A 223 2.01 -20.27 2.55
N ALA A 224 2.65 -21.33 2.07
CA ALA A 224 2.08 -22.13 0.98
C ALA A 224 0.78 -22.84 1.38
N SER A 225 0.59 -23.23 2.66
CA SER A 225 -0.65 -23.92 3.09
C SER A 225 -1.86 -23.01 2.97
N SER A 226 -1.71 -21.73 3.28
CA SER A 226 -2.79 -20.76 3.16
C SER A 226 -2.94 -20.18 1.74
N THR A 227 -1.86 -20.12 0.93
CA THR A 227 -1.85 -19.44 -0.37
C THR A 227 -2.00 -20.36 -1.58
N ALA A 228 -1.73 -21.68 -1.47
CA ALA A 228 -1.74 -22.61 -2.61
C ALA A 228 -3.09 -22.68 -3.34
N ILE A 229 -4.20 -22.42 -2.66
CA ILE A 229 -5.53 -22.37 -3.28
C ILE A 229 -5.63 -21.26 -4.34
N TYR A 230 -4.83 -20.18 -4.22
CA TYR A 230 -4.73 -19.10 -5.21
C TYR A 230 -3.66 -19.33 -6.27
N GLY A 231 -2.87 -20.41 -6.14
CA GLY A 231 -1.97 -20.99 -7.15
C GLY A 231 -0.86 -20.05 -7.60
N SER A 232 -0.72 -19.92 -8.91
CA SER A 232 0.38 -19.25 -9.61
C SER A 232 0.44 -17.72 -9.42
N ARG A 233 -0.48 -17.12 -8.70
CA ARG A 233 -0.50 -15.68 -8.44
C ARG A 233 -0.16 -15.35 -6.98
N ALA A 234 0.03 -16.37 -6.16
CA ALA A 234 0.11 -16.23 -4.71
C ALA A 234 1.52 -16.46 -4.14
N ALA A 235 2.54 -16.56 -4.98
CA ALA A 235 3.93 -16.75 -4.54
C ALA A 235 4.40 -15.70 -3.54
N ASN A 236 3.93 -14.47 -3.68
CA ASN A 236 4.31 -13.33 -2.84
C ASN A 236 3.35 -13.10 -1.65
N GLY A 237 2.51 -14.11 -1.34
CA GLY A 237 1.45 -13.99 -0.34
C GLY A 237 0.14 -13.43 -0.91
N VAL A 238 -0.88 -13.39 -0.06
CA VAL A 238 -2.21 -12.89 -0.43
C VAL A 238 -2.72 -11.95 0.65
N VAL A 239 -3.25 -10.79 0.25
CA VAL A 239 -3.96 -9.85 1.11
C VAL A 239 -5.44 -9.92 0.76
N ILE A 240 -6.24 -10.46 1.67
CA ILE A 240 -7.69 -10.60 1.51
C ILE A 240 -8.36 -9.45 2.25
N LEU A 241 -9.20 -8.71 1.54
CA LEU A 241 -10.03 -7.64 2.09
C LEU A 241 -11.47 -8.11 2.16
N THR A 242 -12.07 -7.93 3.32
CA THR A 242 -13.50 -8.12 3.54
C THR A 242 -14.13 -6.75 3.74
N SER A 243 -15.14 -6.45 2.94
CA SER A 243 -15.87 -5.20 3.06
C SER A 243 -17.01 -5.27 4.06
N LYS A 244 -17.38 -4.13 4.62
CA LYS A 244 -18.50 -3.99 5.56
C LYS A 244 -19.81 -4.47 4.95
N ARG A 245 -20.64 -5.06 5.78
CA ARG A 245 -21.98 -5.58 5.43
C ARG A 245 -22.99 -5.17 6.49
N GLY A 246 -24.24 -5.05 6.09
CA GLY A 246 -25.32 -4.95 7.05
C GLY A 246 -25.56 -6.27 7.78
N LYS A 247 -26.09 -6.20 8.99
CA LYS A 247 -26.51 -7.40 9.74
C LYS A 247 -28.00 -7.64 9.56
N ARG A 248 -28.38 -8.91 9.46
CA ARG A 248 -29.78 -9.29 9.32
C ARG A 248 -30.58 -8.94 10.59
N GLY A 249 -31.80 -8.40 10.42
CA GLY A 249 -32.67 -7.98 11.51
C GLY A 249 -32.21 -6.72 12.25
N GLU A 250 -31.10 -6.13 11.83
CA GLU A 250 -30.65 -4.86 12.37
C GLU A 250 -31.40 -3.69 11.70
N LYS A 251 -31.83 -2.70 12.49
CA LYS A 251 -32.43 -1.47 11.96
C LYS A 251 -31.43 -0.76 11.05
N ALA A 252 -31.94 0.06 10.16
CA ALA A 252 -31.08 0.92 9.34
C ALA A 252 -30.26 1.84 10.23
N LYS A 253 -28.94 1.83 10.05
CA LYS A 253 -27.96 2.65 10.74
C LYS A 253 -27.30 3.56 9.71
N ILE A 254 -27.34 4.86 9.96
CA ILE A 254 -26.73 5.88 9.11
C ILE A 254 -25.51 6.43 9.83
N THR A 255 -24.33 6.34 9.23
CA THR A 255 -23.09 6.92 9.78
C THR A 255 -22.56 7.98 8.85
N ILE A 256 -22.27 9.16 9.39
CA ILE A 256 -21.67 10.30 8.71
C ILE A 256 -20.33 10.58 9.36
N SER A 257 -19.28 10.64 8.58
CA SER A 257 -17.95 11.05 9.05
C SER A 257 -17.45 12.22 8.22
N ALA A 258 -16.88 13.21 8.89
CA ALA A 258 -16.23 14.36 8.27
C ALA A 258 -14.86 14.58 8.90
N GLN A 259 -13.84 14.76 8.08
CA GLN A 259 -12.47 14.96 8.51
C GLN A 259 -11.79 16.05 7.69
N TYR A 260 -11.06 16.92 8.37
CA TYR A 260 -10.22 17.95 7.76
C TYR A 260 -8.80 17.85 8.32
N GLY A 261 -7.81 18.01 7.47
CA GLY A 261 -6.41 17.95 7.87
C GLY A 261 -5.50 18.83 7.04
N VAL A 262 -4.26 18.92 7.50
CA VAL A 262 -3.18 19.60 6.79
C VAL A 262 -1.93 18.75 6.79
N SER A 263 -1.24 18.75 5.67
CA SER A 263 0.03 18.04 5.47
C SER A 263 1.18 19.04 5.36
N LYS A 264 2.35 18.65 5.87
CA LYS A 264 3.63 19.38 5.73
C LYS A 264 4.75 18.37 5.47
N MET A 265 5.85 18.79 4.93
CA MET A 265 7.05 17.94 4.79
C MET A 265 7.46 17.35 6.16
N THR A 266 7.91 16.09 6.18
CA THR A 266 8.32 15.39 7.42
C THR A 266 9.52 16.06 8.11
N GLY A 267 10.50 16.48 7.33
CA GLY A 267 11.73 17.14 7.78
C GLY A 267 12.78 17.17 6.67
N ASP A 268 13.84 17.87 6.95
CA ASP A 268 15.03 17.93 6.11
C ASP A 268 16.26 17.76 7.02
N ASN A 269 17.11 16.78 6.71
CA ASN A 269 18.30 16.49 7.50
C ASN A 269 19.57 17.06 6.86
N ILE A 270 19.44 17.83 5.76
CA ILE A 270 20.53 18.52 5.07
C ILE A 270 20.39 20.03 5.30
N THR A 271 21.47 20.69 5.69
CA THR A 271 21.54 22.14 5.76
C THR A 271 22.25 22.65 4.51
N MET A 272 21.51 23.35 3.65
CA MET A 272 22.05 24.01 2.46
C MET A 272 22.71 25.34 2.84
N MET A 273 23.65 25.81 2.01
CA MET A 273 24.25 27.14 2.20
C MET A 273 23.24 28.25 1.89
N ASN A 274 23.32 29.31 2.65
CA ASN A 274 22.71 30.60 2.32
C ASN A 274 23.56 31.38 1.31
N ALA A 275 23.05 32.51 0.80
CA ALA A 275 23.73 33.31 -0.22
C ALA A 275 25.11 33.83 0.24
N GLU A 276 25.25 34.26 1.50
CA GLU A 276 26.53 34.70 2.04
C GLU A 276 27.55 33.57 2.03
N GLN A 277 27.21 32.40 2.55
CA GLN A 277 28.09 31.24 2.61
C GLN A 277 28.49 30.78 1.22
N TRP A 278 27.51 30.75 0.29
CA TRP A 278 27.76 30.33 -1.08
C TRP A 278 28.67 31.33 -1.83
N LEU A 279 28.42 32.64 -1.73
CA LEU A 279 29.25 33.68 -2.35
C LEU A 279 30.67 33.70 -1.77
N ASN A 280 30.82 33.46 -0.45
CA ASN A 280 32.14 33.31 0.16
C ASN A 280 32.87 32.07 -0.33
N LEU A 281 32.15 30.95 -0.57
CA LEU A 281 32.75 29.76 -1.18
C LEU A 281 33.25 30.03 -2.59
N GLN A 282 32.52 30.85 -3.41
CA GLN A 282 32.99 31.19 -4.76
C GLN A 282 34.35 31.87 -4.74
N GLU A 283 34.66 32.73 -3.76
CA GLU A 283 35.98 33.36 -3.61
C GLU A 283 37.08 32.38 -3.17
N VAL A 284 36.73 31.27 -2.55
CA VAL A 284 37.66 30.20 -2.22
C VAL A 284 37.96 29.37 -3.46
N LEU A 285 36.94 29.07 -4.26
CA LEU A 285 37.06 28.31 -5.51
C LEU A 285 37.78 29.09 -6.64
N ASP A 286 37.49 30.40 -6.74
CA ASP A 286 38.14 31.32 -7.68
C ASP A 286 38.63 32.57 -6.93
N PRO A 287 39.90 32.60 -6.50
CA PRO A 287 40.45 33.74 -5.80
C PRO A 287 40.45 35.06 -6.59
N SER A 288 40.27 35.03 -7.93
CA SER A 288 40.20 36.26 -8.74
C SER A 288 38.95 37.10 -8.44
N LEU A 289 37.90 36.43 -7.94
CA LEU A 289 36.64 37.07 -7.53
C LEU A 289 36.82 38.07 -6.37
N LYS A 290 37.87 37.91 -5.54
CA LYS A 290 38.18 38.85 -4.45
C LYS A 290 38.53 40.26 -4.96
N THR A 291 39.02 40.38 -6.18
CA THR A 291 39.37 41.63 -6.81
C THR A 291 38.41 42.07 -7.90
N ASN A 292 37.43 41.24 -8.21
CA ASN A 292 36.39 41.54 -9.19
C ASN A 292 35.35 42.50 -8.58
N GLN A 293 35.40 43.76 -8.99
CA GLN A 293 34.55 44.81 -8.41
C GLN A 293 33.07 44.60 -8.60
N SER A 294 32.66 44.03 -9.73
CA SER A 294 31.25 43.71 -10.01
C SER A 294 30.75 42.63 -9.06
N PHE A 295 31.49 41.53 -8.92
CA PHE A 295 31.16 40.45 -7.99
C PHE A 295 31.11 40.94 -6.54
N GLN A 296 32.10 41.75 -6.10
CA GLN A 296 32.14 42.25 -4.72
C GLN A 296 30.98 43.20 -4.44
N SER A 297 30.62 44.07 -5.36
CA SER A 297 29.50 45.03 -5.19
C SER A 297 28.17 44.26 -5.10
N GLU A 298 28.00 43.18 -5.91
CA GLU A 298 26.79 42.33 -5.84
C GLU A 298 26.75 41.51 -4.55
N LYS A 299 27.87 40.88 -4.18
CA LYS A 299 27.99 40.16 -2.92
C LYS A 299 27.63 41.03 -1.71
N ASP A 300 28.21 42.23 -1.60
CA ASP A 300 27.94 43.19 -0.53
C ASP A 300 26.47 43.61 -0.51
N PHE A 301 25.82 43.78 -1.68
CA PHE A 301 24.41 44.07 -1.82
C PHE A 301 23.54 42.94 -1.27
N TYR A 302 23.83 41.70 -1.61
CA TYR A 302 23.05 40.52 -1.14
C TYR A 302 23.21 40.32 0.35
N ILE A 303 24.46 40.40 0.88
CA ILE A 303 24.74 40.22 2.31
C ILE A 303 24.11 41.36 3.13
N LYS A 304 24.31 42.63 2.73
CA LYS A 304 23.79 43.79 3.42
C LYS A 304 22.27 43.77 3.56
N ASN A 305 21.58 43.28 2.57
CA ASN A 305 20.11 43.27 2.49
C ASN A 305 19.50 41.93 2.90
N GLY A 306 20.30 40.93 3.29
CA GLY A 306 19.83 39.60 3.69
C GLY A 306 19.13 38.85 2.59
N ILE A 307 19.50 39.06 1.30
CA ILE A 307 18.86 38.43 0.16
C ILE A 307 19.44 37.03 -0.01
N SER A 308 18.64 36.03 0.34
CA SER A 308 18.98 34.60 0.22
C SER A 308 17.73 33.79 0.08
N THR A 309 17.67 32.91 -0.93
CA THR A 309 16.52 32.04 -1.16
C THR A 309 16.76 30.66 -0.58
N ASP A 310 15.91 30.25 0.35
CA ASP A 310 15.80 28.86 0.78
C ASP A 310 14.84 28.13 -0.17
N TRP A 311 15.40 27.39 -1.10
CA TRP A 311 14.63 26.69 -2.13
C TRP A 311 13.82 25.52 -1.56
N ALA A 312 14.23 24.93 -0.44
CA ALA A 312 13.43 23.89 0.22
C ALA A 312 12.16 24.49 0.84
N ASP A 313 12.26 25.70 1.42
CA ASP A 313 11.10 26.43 1.93
C ASP A 313 10.18 26.90 0.79
N VAL A 314 10.75 27.40 -0.31
CA VAL A 314 9.97 27.79 -1.51
C VAL A 314 9.14 26.65 -2.05
N PHE A 315 9.70 25.45 -2.18
CA PHE A 315 9.01 24.33 -2.81
C PHE A 315 8.20 23.46 -1.85
N PHE A 316 8.55 23.42 -0.54
CA PHE A 316 7.96 22.51 0.45
C PHE A 316 7.54 23.16 1.76
N GLY A 317 7.80 24.45 1.96
CA GLY A 317 7.49 25.18 3.21
C GLY A 317 5.99 25.35 3.46
N GLY A 318 5.17 25.19 2.45
CA GLY A 318 3.72 25.33 2.50
C GLY A 318 3.01 24.24 3.31
N THR A 319 1.70 24.42 3.46
CA THR A 319 0.78 23.43 4.03
C THR A 319 -0.23 23.01 2.99
N ALA A 320 -0.42 21.72 2.83
CA ALA A 320 -1.38 21.15 1.89
C ALA A 320 -2.64 20.68 2.63
N PRO A 321 -3.84 21.20 2.29
CA PRO A 321 -5.09 20.81 2.91
C PRO A 321 -5.53 19.41 2.46
N MET A 322 -6.31 18.74 3.30
CA MET A 322 -6.99 17.49 3.01
C MET A 322 -8.37 17.50 3.63
N GLN A 323 -9.36 17.00 2.92
CA GLN A 323 -10.71 16.81 3.41
C GLN A 323 -11.26 15.44 3.00
N GLN A 324 -12.03 14.84 3.90
CA GLN A 324 -12.70 13.56 3.65
C GLN A 324 -14.10 13.59 4.25
N TYR A 325 -15.07 13.13 3.46
CA TYR A 325 -16.46 13.00 3.87
C TYR A 325 -16.98 11.63 3.51
N ASP A 326 -17.52 10.92 4.48
CA ASP A 326 -18.08 9.59 4.28
C ASP A 326 -19.52 9.53 4.79
N LEU A 327 -20.38 8.92 4.01
CA LEU A 327 -21.75 8.58 4.38
C LEU A 327 -21.94 7.08 4.18
N SER A 328 -22.40 6.36 5.19
CA SER A 328 -22.77 4.96 5.04
C SER A 328 -24.14 4.65 5.63
N ILE A 329 -24.81 3.68 5.03
CA ILE A 329 -26.12 3.17 5.47
C ILE A 329 -26.02 1.66 5.48
N SER A 330 -26.26 1.04 6.65
CA SER A 330 -26.26 -0.41 6.80
C SER A 330 -27.52 -0.88 7.52
N GLY A 331 -27.91 -2.12 7.26
CA GLY A 331 -29.06 -2.72 7.94
C GLY A 331 -29.50 -4.01 7.27
N GLY A 332 -30.63 -4.54 7.72
CA GLY A 332 -31.21 -5.72 7.09
C GLY A 332 -32.53 -6.19 7.69
N THR A 333 -33.21 -7.01 6.90
CA THR A 333 -34.38 -7.78 7.29
C THR A 333 -33.94 -9.23 7.61
N GLU A 334 -34.87 -10.13 7.89
CA GLU A 334 -34.57 -11.56 8.06
C GLU A 334 -33.94 -12.22 6.83
N SER A 335 -34.31 -11.77 5.62
CA SER A 335 -33.87 -12.34 4.35
C SER A 335 -32.82 -11.51 3.64
N LEU A 336 -32.72 -10.21 3.88
CA LEU A 336 -31.87 -9.26 3.18
C LEU A 336 -30.94 -8.55 4.14
N ASN A 337 -29.66 -8.37 3.78
CA ASN A 337 -28.79 -7.39 4.38
C ASN A 337 -28.18 -6.50 3.31
N TYR A 338 -27.90 -5.25 3.69
CA TYR A 338 -27.34 -4.26 2.80
C TYR A 338 -26.36 -3.32 3.50
N PHE A 339 -25.37 -2.89 2.74
CA PHE A 339 -24.45 -1.81 3.10
C PHE A 339 -24.28 -0.93 1.87
N LEU A 340 -24.49 0.37 2.02
CA LEU A 340 -24.30 1.39 0.99
C LEU A 340 -23.38 2.44 1.57
N SER A 341 -22.36 2.88 0.83
CA SER A 341 -21.52 4.00 1.25
C SER A 341 -21.22 4.93 0.07
N PHE A 342 -21.01 6.18 0.40
CA PHE A 342 -20.46 7.21 -0.47
C PHE A 342 -19.29 7.87 0.27
N GLY A 343 -18.14 7.99 -0.39
CA GLY A 343 -16.96 8.65 0.14
C GLY A 343 -16.44 9.71 -0.85
N HIS A 344 -16.08 10.85 -0.31
CA HIS A 344 -15.36 11.93 -0.99
C HIS A 344 -14.03 12.16 -0.29
N TYR A 345 -12.94 12.16 -1.03
CA TYR A 345 -11.59 12.46 -0.57
C TYR A 345 -10.96 13.48 -1.50
N ASP A 346 -10.44 14.57 -0.95
CA ASP A 346 -9.78 15.63 -1.69
C ASP A 346 -8.54 16.07 -0.91
N ALA A 347 -7.37 16.02 -1.54
CA ALA A 347 -6.11 16.38 -0.92
C ALA A 347 -5.17 17.03 -1.93
N ASP A 348 -4.61 18.16 -1.52
CA ASP A 348 -3.49 18.78 -2.23
C ASP A 348 -2.16 18.19 -1.74
N GLY A 349 -1.16 18.19 -2.62
CA GLY A 349 0.22 17.88 -2.27
C GLY A 349 0.96 19.11 -1.76
N ILE A 350 2.11 18.86 -1.12
CA ILE A 350 3.01 19.95 -0.70
C ILE A 350 3.74 20.62 -1.88
N MET A 351 3.68 20.03 -3.07
CA MET A 351 4.01 20.65 -4.36
C MET A 351 2.71 21.00 -5.08
N ASP A 352 2.59 22.24 -5.58
CA ASP A 352 1.34 22.79 -6.14
C ASP A 352 0.76 22.01 -7.33
N ASP A 353 1.62 21.32 -8.08
CA ASP A 353 1.25 20.51 -9.24
C ASP A 353 0.89 19.06 -8.90
N SER A 354 0.64 18.77 -7.62
CA SER A 354 0.19 17.47 -7.17
C SER A 354 -1.11 17.55 -6.36
N ASN A 355 -2.07 16.71 -6.70
CA ASN A 355 -3.34 16.61 -5.99
C ASN A 355 -4.00 15.25 -6.24
N LEU A 356 -5.01 14.93 -5.44
CA LEU A 356 -5.87 13.78 -5.64
C LEU A 356 -7.28 14.10 -5.16
N ARG A 357 -8.24 14.00 -6.06
CA ARG A 357 -9.67 13.96 -5.74
C ARG A 357 -10.23 12.58 -6.08
N ARG A 358 -10.93 11.95 -5.13
CA ARG A 358 -11.53 10.63 -5.31
C ARG A 358 -12.94 10.58 -4.77
N GLU A 359 -13.86 10.11 -5.63
CA GLU A 359 -15.24 9.77 -5.28
C GLU A 359 -15.38 8.25 -5.26
N THR A 360 -15.99 7.70 -4.23
CA THR A 360 -16.25 6.27 -4.11
C THR A 360 -17.71 6.00 -3.81
N LEU A 361 -18.26 4.95 -4.41
CA LEU A 361 -19.60 4.43 -4.11
C LEU A 361 -19.49 2.93 -3.92
N ARG A 362 -19.94 2.44 -2.78
CA ARG A 362 -20.00 1.01 -2.50
C ARG A 362 -21.43 0.54 -2.25
N SER A 363 -21.74 -0.65 -2.75
CA SER A 363 -23.01 -1.32 -2.51
C SER A 363 -22.78 -2.80 -2.30
N ASN A 364 -23.09 -3.31 -1.11
CA ASN A 364 -23.08 -4.73 -0.78
C ASN A 364 -24.50 -5.14 -0.41
N ILE A 365 -25.06 -6.04 -1.18
CA ILE A 365 -26.43 -6.54 -0.98
C ILE A 365 -26.39 -8.06 -1.02
N GLU A 366 -26.97 -8.69 -0.03
CA GLU A 366 -27.06 -10.14 0.08
C GLU A 366 -28.46 -10.56 0.52
N THR A 367 -29.04 -11.53 -0.17
CA THR A 367 -30.38 -12.01 0.12
C THR A 367 -30.49 -13.54 0.15
N ASN A 368 -31.24 -14.06 1.10
CA ASN A 368 -31.72 -15.45 1.08
C ASN A 368 -33.03 -15.49 0.29
N ILE A 369 -32.96 -15.94 -0.98
CA ILE A 369 -34.14 -16.11 -1.85
C ILE A 369 -35.02 -17.22 -1.30
N THR A 370 -34.37 -18.29 -0.86
CA THR A 370 -34.99 -19.42 -0.16
C THR A 370 -34.06 -19.91 0.96
N LYS A 371 -34.46 -20.94 1.73
CA LYS A 371 -33.59 -21.55 2.77
C LYS A 371 -32.34 -22.23 2.18
N TRP A 372 -32.36 -22.58 0.89
CA TRP A 372 -31.28 -23.29 0.20
C TRP A 372 -30.62 -22.45 -0.91
N LEU A 373 -31.15 -21.26 -1.21
CA LEU A 373 -30.66 -20.38 -2.26
C LEU A 373 -30.38 -18.99 -1.73
N LYS A 374 -29.11 -18.55 -1.81
CA LYS A 374 -28.64 -17.23 -1.43
C LYS A 374 -28.00 -16.57 -2.65
N ALA A 375 -28.22 -15.28 -2.84
CA ALA A 375 -27.56 -14.48 -3.85
C ALA A 375 -26.98 -13.21 -3.25
N GLY A 376 -25.95 -12.66 -3.88
CA GLY A 376 -25.34 -11.40 -3.45
C GLY A 376 -24.66 -10.67 -4.58
N VAL A 377 -24.56 -9.35 -4.38
CA VAL A 377 -23.88 -8.40 -5.26
C VAL A 377 -23.02 -7.49 -4.38
N ASN A 378 -21.74 -7.41 -4.70
CA ASN A 378 -20.82 -6.42 -4.15
C ASN A 378 -20.35 -5.55 -5.31
N LEU A 379 -20.49 -4.25 -5.19
CA LEU A 379 -20.12 -3.27 -6.20
C LEU A 379 -19.32 -2.15 -5.56
N ASN A 380 -18.19 -1.82 -6.14
CA ASN A 380 -17.37 -0.65 -5.79
C ASN A 380 -17.10 0.16 -7.05
N LEU A 381 -17.52 1.40 -7.07
CA LEU A 381 -17.25 2.37 -8.12
C LEU A 381 -16.30 3.41 -7.56
N SER A 382 -15.31 3.81 -8.34
CA SER A 382 -14.47 4.95 -7.98
C SER A 382 -14.19 5.82 -9.20
N TYR A 383 -14.19 7.12 -8.99
CA TYR A 383 -13.69 8.10 -9.93
C TYR A 383 -12.58 8.89 -9.27
N GLN A 384 -11.44 8.97 -9.93
CA GLN A 384 -10.29 9.72 -9.47
C GLN A 384 -9.87 10.74 -10.51
N LYS A 385 -9.57 11.94 -10.05
CA LYS A 385 -8.89 12.96 -10.83
C LYS A 385 -7.65 13.39 -10.05
N TYR A 386 -6.49 13.38 -10.69
CA TYR A 386 -5.25 13.72 -10.03
C TYR A 386 -4.21 14.31 -10.98
N ALA A 387 -3.33 15.08 -10.40
CA ALA A 387 -2.10 15.55 -11.03
C ALA A 387 -0.91 15.02 -10.22
N THR A 388 0.22 14.81 -10.90
CA THR A 388 1.45 14.34 -10.28
C THR A 388 2.56 15.32 -10.57
N ALA A 389 3.35 15.66 -9.53
CA ALA A 389 4.57 16.45 -9.71
C ALA A 389 5.65 15.62 -10.41
N ALA A 390 6.57 16.32 -11.09
CA ALA A 390 7.76 15.67 -11.64
C ALA A 390 8.77 15.38 -10.52
N PHE A 391 9.14 14.12 -10.31
CA PHE A 391 10.15 13.70 -9.34
C PHE A 391 10.83 12.39 -9.72
N GLY A 392 11.88 12.01 -8.97
CA GLY A 392 12.57 10.72 -9.11
C GLY A 392 13.84 10.76 -9.95
N THR A 393 14.37 9.57 -10.26
CA THR A 393 15.70 9.39 -10.86
C THR A 393 15.87 9.90 -12.31
N THR A 394 14.81 10.21 -13.00
CA THR A 394 14.83 10.95 -14.27
C THR A 394 15.12 12.44 -14.08
N ALA A 395 15.44 12.81 -12.87
CA ALA A 395 15.44 14.13 -12.29
C ALA A 395 16.70 14.96 -12.50
N ASN A 396 17.59 14.61 -13.42
CA ASN A 396 18.58 15.58 -13.92
C ASN A 396 17.90 16.79 -14.61
N GLN A 397 16.60 16.83 -14.51
CA GLN A 397 15.76 17.86 -15.07
C GLN A 397 15.61 18.97 -14.06
N VAL A 398 16.12 20.13 -14.40
CA VAL A 398 16.11 21.36 -13.59
C VAL A 398 14.72 21.83 -13.14
N TYR A 399 13.65 21.31 -13.71
CA TYR A 399 12.27 21.56 -13.33
C TYR A 399 11.72 20.58 -12.30
N ASN A 400 12.48 19.57 -11.87
CA ASN A 400 12.12 18.75 -10.71
C ASN A 400 12.34 19.58 -9.44
N LYS A 401 11.25 19.97 -8.78
CA LYS A 401 11.26 20.83 -7.59
C LYS A 401 12.07 20.23 -6.44
N ALA A 402 12.02 18.90 -6.25
CA ALA A 402 12.79 18.24 -5.21
C ALA A 402 14.31 18.27 -5.48
N TYR A 403 14.72 18.14 -6.74
CA TYR A 403 16.12 18.34 -7.15
C TYR A 403 16.49 19.82 -7.09
N ALA A 404 15.65 20.71 -7.60
CA ALA A 404 15.85 22.16 -7.60
C ALA A 404 16.06 22.70 -6.18
N ALA A 405 15.31 22.20 -5.19
CA ALA A 405 15.47 22.55 -3.77
C ALA A 405 16.90 22.32 -3.23
N ARG A 406 17.64 21.40 -3.85
CA ARG A 406 19.04 21.08 -3.47
C ARG A 406 20.07 21.88 -4.27
N VAL A 407 19.81 22.09 -5.55
CA VAL A 407 20.87 22.55 -6.48
C VAL A 407 20.76 24.01 -6.87
N TYR A 408 19.61 24.65 -6.68
CA TYR A 408 19.48 26.05 -7.07
C TYR A 408 20.28 26.95 -6.14
N ARG A 409 20.99 27.90 -6.75
CA ARG A 409 21.86 28.85 -6.07
C ARG A 409 21.04 29.71 -5.12
N PRO A 410 21.50 29.94 -3.88
CA PRO A 410 20.76 30.73 -2.90
C PRO A 410 20.81 32.24 -3.18
N ASP A 411 21.73 32.72 -4.03
CA ASP A 411 21.79 34.10 -4.50
C ASP A 411 20.87 34.39 -5.69
N GLN A 412 20.16 33.38 -6.21
CA GLN A 412 19.05 33.57 -7.12
C GLN A 412 17.78 33.84 -6.31
N SER A 413 17.23 35.03 -6.47
CA SER A 413 15.95 35.35 -5.83
C SER A 413 14.79 34.66 -6.55
N TYR A 414 13.77 34.24 -5.79
CA TYR A 414 12.50 33.72 -6.31
C TYR A 414 11.60 34.86 -6.84
N TYR A 415 11.72 36.06 -6.25
CA TYR A 415 11.02 37.26 -6.64
C TYR A 415 11.98 38.27 -7.28
N GLU A 416 11.47 39.18 -8.08
CA GLU A 416 12.22 40.32 -8.55
C GLU A 416 12.80 41.11 -7.37
N VAL A 417 14.08 41.47 -7.45
CA VAL A 417 14.76 42.30 -6.45
C VAL A 417 14.71 43.76 -6.90
N LEU A 418 13.83 44.52 -6.26
CA LEU A 418 13.63 45.93 -6.60
C LEU A 418 14.72 46.82 -6.01
N ARG A 419 15.23 47.74 -6.85
CA ARG A 419 16.25 48.74 -6.47
C ARG A 419 15.77 50.16 -6.81
N ASP A 420 16.14 51.14 -5.99
CA ASP A 420 15.92 52.54 -6.30
C ASP A 420 16.94 53.06 -7.32
N ASP A 421 16.84 54.34 -7.77
CA ASP A 421 17.75 54.93 -8.72
C ASP A 421 19.21 54.98 -8.24
N ASN A 422 19.45 54.84 -6.96
CA ASN A 422 20.77 54.77 -6.35
C ASN A 422 21.29 53.34 -6.17
N GLY A 423 20.52 52.34 -6.59
CA GLY A 423 20.85 50.93 -6.45
C GLY A 423 20.55 50.31 -5.09
N ASN A 424 19.86 51.01 -4.18
CA ASN A 424 19.51 50.47 -2.86
C ASN A 424 18.31 49.53 -2.99
N PHE A 425 18.30 48.50 -2.15
CA PHE A 425 17.18 47.55 -2.07
C PHE A 425 15.93 48.21 -1.48
N ILE A 426 14.81 48.14 -2.17
CA ILE A 426 13.53 48.74 -1.77
C ILE A 426 12.43 47.66 -1.56
N GLY A 427 12.71 46.40 -1.80
CA GLY A 427 11.78 45.28 -1.61
C GLY A 427 11.82 44.24 -2.69
N TYR A 428 10.82 43.38 -2.69
CA TYR A 428 10.60 42.38 -3.71
C TYR A 428 9.40 42.75 -4.60
N GLY A 429 9.52 42.49 -5.90
CA GLY A 429 8.47 42.64 -6.89
C GLY A 429 7.72 41.30 -7.12
N ASP A 430 7.35 41.06 -8.37
CA ASP A 430 6.61 39.87 -8.79
C ASP A 430 7.49 38.62 -8.75
N ARG A 431 6.84 37.46 -8.74
CA ARG A 431 7.50 36.16 -8.92
C ARG A 431 8.19 36.13 -10.31
N LEU A 432 9.43 35.66 -10.31
CA LEU A 432 10.16 35.49 -11.56
C LEU A 432 9.71 34.22 -12.28
N ASP A 433 9.43 34.35 -13.57
CA ASP A 433 9.15 33.22 -14.46
C ASP A 433 10.41 32.57 -15.02
N TYR A 434 11.50 33.35 -15.03
CA TYR A 434 12.82 32.94 -15.49
C TYR A 434 13.91 33.38 -14.51
N PHE A 435 14.86 32.51 -14.23
CA PHE A 435 15.96 32.74 -13.30
C PHE A 435 17.25 32.98 -14.06
N ASP A 436 17.65 34.26 -14.23
CA ASP A 436 18.81 34.66 -15.02
C ASP A 436 20.12 34.01 -14.53
N LYS A 437 20.34 33.95 -13.19
CA LYS A 437 21.56 33.35 -12.63
C LYS A 437 21.65 31.87 -12.80
N LEU A 438 20.51 31.17 -13.00
CA LEU A 438 20.41 29.74 -13.20
C LEU A 438 20.33 29.38 -14.69
N ASN A 439 19.91 30.33 -15.53
CA ASN A 439 19.55 30.14 -16.92
C ASN A 439 18.44 29.06 -17.10
N TYR A 440 17.43 29.10 -16.21
CA TYR A 440 16.30 28.18 -16.22
C TYR A 440 14.98 28.90 -15.95
N TYR A 441 13.88 28.35 -16.48
CA TYR A 441 12.54 28.77 -16.10
C TYR A 441 12.19 28.30 -14.70
N ASN A 442 11.39 29.13 -14.02
CA ASN A 442 10.82 28.80 -12.71
C ASN A 442 9.98 27.51 -12.84
N PRO A 443 10.25 26.47 -12.02
CA PRO A 443 9.47 25.23 -12.04
C PRO A 443 7.95 25.42 -11.84
N TYR A 444 7.52 26.40 -11.05
CA TYR A 444 6.09 26.73 -10.90
C TYR A 444 5.52 27.32 -12.19
N TYR A 445 6.23 28.24 -12.83
CA TYR A 445 5.81 28.77 -14.12
C TYR A 445 5.70 27.65 -15.17
N LEU A 446 6.68 26.74 -15.19
CA LEU A 446 6.62 25.59 -16.09
C LEU A 446 5.42 24.68 -15.81
N SER A 447 5.08 24.45 -14.54
CA SER A 447 3.90 23.65 -14.19
C SER A 447 2.60 24.31 -14.64
N GLU A 448 2.51 25.67 -14.60
CA GLU A 448 1.36 26.42 -15.06
C GLU A 448 1.16 26.36 -16.58
N ILE A 449 2.27 26.43 -17.33
CA ILE A 449 2.22 26.38 -18.81
C ILE A 449 2.29 24.95 -19.37
N GLN A 450 2.50 23.96 -18.52
CA GLN A 450 2.50 22.54 -18.87
C GLN A 450 1.46 21.74 -18.03
N PRO A 451 0.16 22.12 -18.09
CA PRO A 451 -0.85 21.42 -17.31
C PRO A 451 -0.99 19.96 -17.74
N ALA A 452 -0.94 19.07 -16.74
CA ALA A 452 -1.17 17.64 -16.90
C ALA A 452 -2.32 17.18 -15.99
N SER A 453 -3.23 16.39 -16.51
CA SER A 453 -4.31 15.78 -15.73
C SER A 453 -4.48 14.30 -16.03
N ARG A 454 -4.92 13.57 -15.03
CA ARG A 454 -5.22 12.14 -15.11
C ARG A 454 -6.60 11.90 -14.53
N ASP A 455 -7.46 11.29 -15.33
CA ASP A 455 -8.79 10.89 -14.94
C ASP A 455 -8.88 9.37 -14.99
N MET A 456 -9.45 8.75 -13.94
CA MET A 456 -9.62 7.30 -13.88
C MET A 456 -11.01 6.96 -13.33
N ALA A 457 -11.82 6.32 -14.12
CA ALA A 457 -13.09 5.71 -13.71
C ALA A 457 -12.88 4.20 -13.55
N ARG A 458 -13.23 3.64 -12.40
CA ARG A 458 -13.02 2.22 -12.08
C ARG A 458 -14.28 1.56 -11.54
N ILE A 459 -14.47 0.30 -11.93
CA ILE A 459 -15.54 -0.58 -11.47
C ILE A 459 -14.91 -1.87 -10.96
N ASN A 460 -15.23 -2.24 -9.71
CA ASN A 460 -14.98 -3.56 -9.16
C ASN A 460 -16.32 -4.14 -8.72
N GLY A 461 -16.76 -5.20 -9.38
CA GLY A 461 -18.04 -5.83 -9.11
C GLY A 461 -17.87 -7.33 -8.88
N ASN A 462 -18.65 -7.90 -7.97
CA ASN A 462 -18.74 -9.34 -7.73
C ASN A 462 -20.19 -9.73 -7.50
N THR A 463 -20.69 -10.66 -8.29
CA THR A 463 -22.01 -11.26 -8.11
C THR A 463 -21.85 -12.74 -7.81
N PHE A 464 -22.66 -13.28 -6.92
CA PHE A 464 -22.60 -14.70 -6.59
C PHE A 464 -23.96 -15.30 -6.25
N ILE A 465 -24.05 -16.60 -6.47
CA ILE A 465 -25.15 -17.45 -6.07
C ILE A 465 -24.57 -18.60 -5.25
N ASN A 466 -25.13 -18.83 -4.06
CA ASN A 466 -24.84 -20.01 -3.24
C ASN A 466 -26.07 -20.91 -3.20
N ILE A 467 -25.87 -22.20 -3.46
CA ILE A 467 -26.90 -23.23 -3.45
C ILE A 467 -26.52 -24.24 -2.36
N ASN A 468 -27.37 -24.40 -1.36
CA ASN A 468 -27.18 -25.35 -0.25
C ASN A 468 -28.27 -26.44 -0.31
N PRO A 469 -28.22 -27.40 -1.23
CA PRO A 469 -29.32 -28.34 -1.52
C PRO A 469 -29.51 -29.35 -0.40
N ILE A 470 -28.44 -29.69 0.29
CA ILE A 470 -28.42 -30.59 1.47
C ILE A 470 -27.51 -30.02 2.55
N LYS A 471 -27.69 -30.46 3.80
CA LYS A 471 -26.86 -30.02 4.93
C LYS A 471 -25.38 -30.34 4.64
N GLY A 472 -24.53 -29.33 4.80
CA GLY A 472 -23.08 -29.44 4.60
C GLY A 472 -22.60 -29.21 3.18
N LEU A 473 -23.43 -29.27 2.15
CA LEU A 473 -23.05 -29.01 0.75
C LEU A 473 -23.35 -27.54 0.38
N ASN A 474 -22.31 -26.81 -0.04
CA ASN A 474 -22.41 -25.47 -0.57
C ASN A 474 -21.83 -25.44 -1.99
N ILE A 475 -22.66 -25.14 -2.99
CA ILE A 475 -22.25 -24.91 -4.37
C ILE A 475 -22.32 -23.43 -4.62
N ARG A 476 -21.22 -22.83 -5.03
CA ARG A 476 -21.11 -21.38 -5.31
C ARG A 476 -20.70 -21.17 -6.75
N ALA A 477 -21.44 -20.31 -7.44
CA ALA A 477 -21.03 -19.70 -8.69
C ALA A 477 -20.85 -18.20 -8.48
N ALA A 478 -19.71 -17.65 -8.86
CA ALA A 478 -19.38 -16.23 -8.73
C ALA A 478 -18.80 -15.70 -10.04
N GLN A 479 -19.18 -14.47 -10.36
CA GLN A 479 -18.62 -13.71 -11.46
C GLN A 479 -18.17 -12.35 -10.93
N ALA A 480 -16.91 -12.01 -11.19
CA ALA A 480 -16.36 -10.70 -10.86
C ALA A 480 -15.88 -9.97 -12.12
N VAL A 481 -15.91 -8.67 -12.05
CA VAL A 481 -15.36 -7.75 -13.04
C VAL A 481 -14.51 -6.70 -12.35
N GLU A 482 -13.32 -6.49 -12.87
CA GLU A 482 -12.53 -5.29 -12.66
C GLU A 482 -12.42 -4.58 -14.01
N ALA A 483 -12.82 -3.31 -14.07
CA ALA A 483 -12.69 -2.50 -15.27
C ALA A 483 -12.22 -1.11 -14.90
N PHE A 484 -11.41 -0.49 -15.76
CA PHE A 484 -11.14 0.93 -15.67
C PHE A 484 -10.95 1.55 -17.05
N ASP A 485 -11.35 2.83 -17.12
CA ASP A 485 -11.01 3.75 -18.18
C ASP A 485 -10.08 4.82 -17.60
N TYR A 486 -8.88 4.94 -18.15
CA TYR A 486 -7.87 5.92 -17.78
C TYR A 486 -7.66 6.89 -18.93
N ARG A 487 -7.63 8.16 -18.63
CA ARG A 487 -7.28 9.23 -19.56
C ARG A 487 -6.15 10.07 -18.98
N TYR A 488 -5.15 10.32 -19.80
CA TYR A 488 -4.08 11.28 -19.54
C TYR A 488 -4.13 12.38 -20.58
N SER A 489 -4.09 13.62 -20.12
CA SER A 489 -3.99 14.82 -20.96
C SER A 489 -2.82 15.65 -20.48
N TYR A 490 -1.90 15.96 -21.38
CA TYR A 490 -0.77 16.85 -21.15
C TYR A 490 -0.77 17.91 -22.24
N LYS A 491 -0.43 19.14 -21.88
CA LYS A 491 -0.29 20.26 -22.81
C LYS A 491 0.95 21.06 -22.48
N ALA A 492 1.74 21.43 -23.48
CA ALA A 492 2.70 22.51 -23.39
C ALA A 492 2.12 23.72 -24.14
N LEU A 493 1.73 24.75 -23.41
CA LEU A 493 1.12 25.95 -23.99
C LEU A 493 2.16 26.67 -24.84
N PRO A 494 1.77 27.24 -26.00
CA PRO A 494 2.69 27.96 -26.91
C PRO A 494 3.06 29.36 -26.36
N ILE A 495 3.60 29.41 -25.16
CA ILE A 495 4.06 30.62 -24.45
C ILE A 495 5.38 30.36 -23.76
N GLY A 496 6.15 31.40 -23.47
CA GLY A 496 7.44 31.29 -22.83
C GLY A 496 8.43 30.42 -23.63
N PRO A 497 8.95 29.31 -23.05
CA PRO A 497 9.89 28.45 -23.75
C PRO A 497 9.31 27.68 -24.93
N PHE A 498 7.97 27.64 -25.05
CA PHE A 498 7.21 26.93 -26.09
C PHE A 498 6.55 27.86 -27.10
N GLU A 499 6.95 29.15 -27.16
CA GLU A 499 6.34 30.09 -28.07
C GLU A 499 6.45 29.60 -29.52
N GLY A 500 5.30 29.50 -30.21
CA GLY A 500 5.19 28.95 -31.55
C GLY A 500 5.37 27.42 -31.67
N ALA A 501 5.64 26.71 -30.59
CA ALA A 501 5.94 25.27 -30.57
C ALA A 501 5.13 24.50 -29.48
N GLY A 502 3.92 24.93 -29.22
CA GLY A 502 3.04 24.24 -28.27
C GLY A 502 2.80 22.79 -28.67
N SER A 503 2.62 21.91 -27.68
CA SER A 503 2.33 20.49 -27.91
C SER A 503 1.15 20.00 -27.05
N ALA A 504 0.54 18.91 -27.46
CA ALA A 504 -0.50 18.23 -26.69
C ALA A 504 -0.35 16.71 -26.83
N THR A 505 -0.52 16.02 -25.71
CA THR A 505 -0.55 14.55 -25.65
C THR A 505 -1.83 14.10 -25.01
N GLU A 506 -2.58 13.22 -25.68
CA GLU A 506 -3.76 12.55 -25.13
C GLU A 506 -3.53 11.05 -25.16
N SER A 507 -3.67 10.40 -23.99
CA SER A 507 -3.61 8.96 -23.87
C SER A 507 -4.92 8.41 -23.30
N PHE A 508 -5.30 7.25 -23.80
CA PHE A 508 -6.46 6.51 -23.30
C PHE A 508 -6.09 5.06 -23.09
N GLN A 509 -6.46 4.51 -21.95
CA GLN A 509 -6.31 3.09 -21.65
C GLN A 509 -7.63 2.53 -21.13
N ARG A 510 -8.04 1.41 -21.67
CA ARG A 510 -9.20 0.63 -21.24
C ARG A 510 -8.78 -0.77 -20.85
N TYR A 511 -9.14 -1.14 -19.65
CA TYR A 511 -8.81 -2.44 -19.06
C TYR A 511 -10.07 -3.14 -18.58
N TYR A 512 -10.17 -4.44 -18.84
CA TYR A 512 -11.18 -5.33 -18.30
C TYR A 512 -10.54 -6.62 -17.81
N SER A 513 -10.98 -7.08 -16.65
CA SER A 513 -10.67 -8.43 -16.15
C SER A 513 -11.96 -9.08 -15.65
N PHE A 514 -12.33 -10.18 -16.26
CA PHE A 514 -13.48 -10.99 -15.87
C PHE A 514 -12.97 -12.24 -15.16
N THR A 515 -13.47 -12.49 -13.94
CA THR A 515 -13.17 -13.70 -13.17
C THR A 515 -14.45 -14.50 -12.97
N TYR A 516 -14.44 -15.75 -13.42
CA TYR A 516 -15.51 -16.73 -13.22
C TYR A 516 -15.00 -17.78 -12.25
N THR A 517 -15.68 -17.97 -11.12
CA THR A 517 -15.28 -18.96 -10.09
C THR A 517 -16.46 -19.83 -9.72
N ASN A 518 -16.31 -21.15 -9.88
CA ASN A 518 -17.28 -22.13 -9.51
C ASN A 518 -16.67 -23.07 -8.49
N THR A 519 -17.35 -23.27 -7.33
CA THR A 519 -16.87 -24.14 -6.26
C THR A 519 -17.98 -25.02 -5.72
N ALA A 520 -17.61 -26.19 -5.25
CA ALA A 520 -18.48 -27.06 -4.47
C ALA A 520 -17.72 -27.50 -3.21
N GLU A 521 -18.28 -27.20 -2.04
CA GLU A 521 -17.69 -27.53 -0.74
C GLU A 521 -18.65 -28.44 0.01
N TYR A 522 -18.16 -29.54 0.55
CA TYR A 522 -18.92 -30.46 1.40
C TYR A 522 -18.26 -30.60 2.78
N LYS A 523 -19.00 -30.22 3.82
CA LYS A 523 -18.59 -30.33 5.23
C LYS A 523 -19.45 -31.36 5.96
N PHE A 524 -18.80 -32.31 6.62
CA PHE A 524 -19.48 -33.31 7.43
C PHE A 524 -18.66 -33.75 8.63
N THR A 525 -19.33 -34.21 9.65
CA THR A 525 -18.73 -34.82 10.85
C THR A 525 -19.07 -36.30 10.85
N ALA A 526 -18.07 -37.16 11.01
CA ALA A 526 -18.22 -38.61 11.16
C ALA A 526 -17.70 -39.05 12.54
N TRP A 527 -18.18 -40.19 13.01
CA TRP A 527 -17.69 -40.81 14.26
C TRP A 527 -17.55 -39.80 15.42
N ASN A 528 -18.50 -38.88 15.54
CA ASN A 528 -18.69 -37.82 16.55
C ASN A 528 -17.65 -36.68 16.51
N ASN A 529 -16.34 -36.97 16.37
CA ASN A 529 -15.28 -35.94 16.52
C ASN A 529 -14.40 -35.77 15.29
N HIS A 530 -14.67 -36.51 14.21
CA HIS A 530 -13.92 -36.39 12.96
C HIS A 530 -14.63 -35.41 12.01
N ASN A 531 -14.08 -34.24 11.83
CA ASN A 531 -14.63 -33.20 10.96
C ASN A 531 -13.87 -33.17 9.63
N PHE A 532 -14.59 -33.19 8.54
CA PHE A 532 -14.08 -33.19 7.19
C PHE A 532 -14.64 -32.02 6.40
N SER A 533 -13.81 -31.38 5.58
CA SER A 533 -14.23 -30.45 4.55
C SER A 533 -13.48 -30.76 3.27
N ALA A 534 -14.20 -30.95 2.18
CA ALA A 534 -13.64 -31.13 0.85
C ALA A 534 -14.22 -30.07 -0.09
N LEU A 535 -13.36 -29.35 -0.80
CA LEU A 535 -13.75 -28.34 -1.78
C LEU A 535 -13.07 -28.64 -3.11
N ILE A 536 -13.84 -28.57 -4.18
CA ILE A 536 -13.35 -28.57 -5.56
C ILE A 536 -13.77 -27.26 -6.23
N GLY A 537 -12.96 -26.78 -7.15
CA GLY A 537 -13.27 -25.54 -7.84
C GLY A 537 -12.62 -25.42 -9.21
N GLN A 538 -13.20 -24.50 -9.97
CA GLN A 538 -12.70 -24.06 -11.28
C GLN A 538 -12.73 -22.53 -11.30
N GLU A 539 -11.67 -21.91 -11.84
CA GLU A 539 -11.57 -20.49 -12.04
C GLU A 539 -11.08 -20.18 -13.45
N SER A 540 -11.69 -19.18 -14.09
CA SER A 540 -11.21 -18.63 -15.35
C SER A 540 -11.10 -17.12 -15.23
N ILE A 541 -9.97 -16.56 -15.66
CA ILE A 541 -9.72 -15.10 -15.67
C ILE A 541 -9.35 -14.70 -17.08
N ILE A 542 -10.11 -13.74 -17.62
CA ILE A 542 -9.90 -13.17 -18.95
C ILE A 542 -9.62 -11.69 -18.79
N THR A 543 -8.40 -11.29 -19.10
CA THR A 543 -7.96 -9.89 -19.03
C THR A 543 -7.77 -9.34 -20.43
N LYS A 544 -8.31 -8.16 -20.70
CA LYS A 544 -8.13 -7.41 -21.94
C LYS A 544 -7.67 -6.00 -21.64
N ASN A 545 -6.66 -5.56 -22.34
CA ASN A 545 -6.15 -4.20 -22.27
C ASN A 545 -6.01 -3.59 -23.66
N GLN A 546 -6.37 -2.33 -23.78
CA GLN A 546 -6.16 -1.55 -24.98
C GLN A 546 -5.78 -0.14 -24.58
N SER A 547 -4.76 0.40 -25.21
CA SER A 547 -4.34 1.79 -25.01
C SER A 547 -3.95 2.42 -26.33
N PHE A 548 -4.16 3.72 -26.45
CA PHE A 548 -3.59 4.53 -27.51
C PHE A 548 -3.09 5.88 -26.95
N THR A 549 -2.07 6.41 -27.59
CA THR A 549 -1.53 7.75 -27.29
C THR A 549 -1.35 8.47 -28.59
N SER A 550 -1.82 9.72 -28.63
CA SER A 550 -1.59 10.65 -29.73
C SER A 550 -0.86 11.87 -29.20
N GLU A 551 0.18 12.27 -29.88
CA GLU A 551 0.98 13.43 -29.58
C GLU A 551 1.06 14.34 -30.81
N VAL A 552 0.96 15.65 -30.59
CA VAL A 552 1.00 16.65 -31.65
C VAL A 552 1.86 17.82 -31.22
N GLU A 553 2.44 18.50 -32.21
CA GLU A 553 3.29 19.66 -32.03
C GLU A 553 2.88 20.81 -32.97
N GLY A 554 3.39 22.01 -32.70
CA GLY A 554 3.13 23.18 -33.54
C GLY A 554 1.76 23.81 -33.32
N LEU A 555 1.26 23.71 -32.08
CA LEU A 555 0.11 24.46 -31.60
C LEU A 555 0.55 25.91 -31.34
N THR A 556 -0.21 26.90 -31.85
CA THR A 556 0.17 28.32 -31.81
C THR A 556 -0.74 29.19 -30.95
N ASP A 557 -1.93 28.70 -30.55
CA ASP A 557 -2.87 29.43 -29.70
C ASP A 557 -3.12 28.70 -28.40
N PRO A 558 -2.76 29.25 -27.21
CA PRO A 558 -2.92 28.61 -25.91
C PRO A 558 -4.39 28.32 -25.54
N ARG A 559 -5.35 28.96 -26.22
CA ARG A 559 -6.80 28.72 -26.01
C ARG A 559 -7.33 27.54 -26.83
N LEU A 560 -6.58 27.10 -27.85
CA LEU A 560 -6.99 26.07 -28.81
C LEU A 560 -6.01 24.89 -28.78
N MET A 561 -5.85 24.28 -27.59
CA MET A 561 -4.96 23.13 -27.34
C MET A 561 -5.67 21.80 -27.67
N LEU A 562 -6.06 21.64 -28.94
CA LEU A 562 -6.71 20.43 -29.45
C LEU A 562 -5.77 19.69 -30.41
N LEU A 563 -5.78 18.35 -30.39
CA LEU A 563 -4.95 17.53 -31.29
C LEU A 563 -5.18 17.90 -32.77
N SER A 564 -6.40 18.26 -33.14
CA SER A 564 -6.76 18.62 -34.52
C SER A 564 -6.31 20.01 -34.96
N ALA A 565 -5.80 20.83 -34.03
CA ALA A 565 -5.35 22.20 -34.32
C ALA A 565 -3.84 22.30 -34.56
N ALA A 566 -3.11 21.22 -34.43
CA ALA A 566 -1.66 21.19 -34.58
C ALA A 566 -1.22 21.15 -36.05
N SER A 567 -0.03 21.71 -36.34
CA SER A 567 0.58 21.62 -37.65
C SER A 567 1.30 20.30 -37.90
N ASN A 568 1.78 19.64 -36.83
CA ASN A 568 2.52 18.38 -36.91
C ASN A 568 1.88 17.35 -36.01
N ALA A 569 1.65 16.14 -36.52
CA ALA A 569 1.19 14.99 -35.74
C ALA A 569 2.25 13.90 -35.78
N THR A 570 2.60 13.38 -34.61
CA THR A 570 3.40 12.17 -34.52
C THR A 570 2.51 10.96 -34.81
N MET A 571 3.13 9.84 -35.24
CA MET A 571 2.35 8.62 -35.46
C MET A 571 1.77 8.14 -34.11
N PRO A 572 0.44 7.97 -33.99
CA PRO A 572 -0.16 7.49 -32.74
C PRO A 572 0.35 6.11 -32.36
N SER A 573 0.66 5.92 -31.10
CA SER A 573 0.96 4.57 -30.58
C SER A 573 -0.33 3.86 -30.19
N HIS A 574 -0.44 2.57 -30.49
CA HIS A 574 -1.60 1.75 -30.16
C HIS A 574 -1.12 0.37 -29.68
N SER A 575 -1.60 -0.03 -28.51
CA SER A 575 -1.29 -1.33 -27.91
C SER A 575 -2.56 -2.07 -27.52
N LYS A 576 -2.57 -3.36 -27.74
CA LYS A 576 -3.67 -4.26 -27.34
C LYS A 576 -3.11 -5.61 -26.94
N TYR A 577 -3.60 -6.15 -25.80
CA TYR A 577 -3.30 -7.52 -25.42
C TYR A 577 -4.45 -8.21 -24.69
N ASP A 578 -4.49 -9.53 -24.82
CA ASP A 578 -5.36 -10.42 -24.07
C ASP A 578 -4.52 -11.38 -23.24
N LYS A 579 -4.97 -11.67 -21.99
CA LYS A 579 -4.34 -12.60 -21.08
C LYS A 579 -5.39 -13.52 -20.47
N ILE A 580 -5.16 -14.84 -20.49
CA ILE A 580 -6.13 -15.84 -20.03
C ILE A 580 -5.45 -16.75 -19.01
N PHE A 581 -6.16 -17.01 -17.91
CA PHE A 581 -5.86 -18.05 -16.93
C PHE A 581 -7.04 -18.98 -16.80
N ASN A 582 -6.77 -20.30 -16.76
CA ASN A 582 -7.74 -21.34 -16.44
C ASN A 582 -7.17 -22.23 -15.35
N SER A 583 -7.94 -22.47 -14.30
CA SER A 583 -7.45 -23.15 -13.11
C SER A 583 -8.44 -24.16 -12.58
N TYR A 584 -7.94 -25.29 -12.10
CA TYR A 584 -8.70 -26.32 -11.39
C TYR A 584 -8.03 -26.58 -10.05
N PHE A 585 -8.83 -26.64 -8.96
CA PHE A 585 -8.27 -26.79 -7.63
C PHE A 585 -9.14 -27.63 -6.72
N ALA A 586 -8.51 -28.24 -5.73
CA ALA A 586 -9.16 -29.01 -4.69
C ALA A 586 -8.48 -28.76 -3.36
N THR A 587 -9.27 -28.67 -2.27
CA THR A 587 -8.76 -28.66 -0.90
C THR A 587 -9.44 -29.73 -0.08
N PHE A 588 -8.69 -30.30 0.83
CA PHE A 588 -9.18 -31.25 1.83
C PHE A 588 -8.70 -30.82 3.19
N SER A 589 -9.63 -30.63 4.13
CA SER A 589 -9.34 -30.29 5.53
C SER A 589 -9.93 -31.36 6.43
N TYR A 590 -9.16 -31.78 7.39
CA TYR A 590 -9.55 -32.73 8.42
C TYR A 590 -9.15 -32.22 9.79
N ASN A 591 -10.02 -32.37 10.78
CA ASN A 591 -9.63 -32.25 12.15
C ASN A 591 -10.27 -33.34 13.02
N TYR A 592 -9.52 -33.83 14.01
CA TYR A 592 -9.97 -34.73 15.04
C TYR A 592 -10.07 -33.98 16.36
N ASP A 593 -11.28 -33.93 16.92
CA ASP A 593 -11.59 -33.38 18.24
C ASP A 593 -11.03 -31.94 18.46
N GLU A 594 -10.90 -31.20 17.35
CA GLU A 594 -10.22 -29.89 17.33
C GLU A 594 -8.79 -29.90 17.95
N LYS A 595 -8.13 -31.07 17.98
CA LYS A 595 -6.77 -31.28 18.52
C LYS A 595 -5.74 -31.42 17.40
N TYR A 596 -6.04 -32.24 16.40
CA TYR A 596 -5.16 -32.53 15.27
C TYR A 596 -5.81 -32.05 14.00
N TYR A 597 -5.08 -31.30 13.22
CA TYR A 597 -5.57 -30.72 11.97
C TYR A 597 -4.66 -31.09 10.83
N LEU A 598 -5.24 -31.31 9.65
CA LEU A 598 -4.53 -31.56 8.41
C LEU A 598 -5.25 -30.81 7.28
N ASP A 599 -4.50 -29.99 6.55
CA ASP A 599 -4.96 -29.31 5.34
C ASP A 599 -4.12 -29.74 4.14
N LEU A 600 -4.78 -30.14 3.05
CA LEU A 600 -4.15 -30.51 1.78
C LEU A 600 -4.77 -29.64 0.67
N THR A 601 -3.94 -29.09 -0.19
CA THR A 601 -4.39 -28.31 -1.35
C THR A 601 -3.65 -28.77 -2.60
N TYR A 602 -4.38 -28.90 -3.70
CA TYR A 602 -3.84 -29.11 -5.03
C TYR A 602 -4.48 -28.15 -6.01
N ARG A 603 -3.68 -27.55 -6.89
CA ARG A 603 -4.16 -26.65 -7.93
C ARG A 603 -3.35 -26.86 -9.22
N ARG A 604 -4.03 -26.83 -10.35
CA ARG A 604 -3.45 -26.82 -11.68
C ARG A 604 -3.88 -25.57 -12.42
N ASP A 605 -2.91 -24.73 -12.79
CA ASP A 605 -3.12 -23.47 -13.50
C ASP A 605 -2.58 -23.56 -14.92
N GLY A 606 -3.37 -23.07 -15.87
CA GLY A 606 -2.96 -22.86 -17.25
C GLY A 606 -2.96 -21.34 -17.56
N SER A 607 -1.94 -20.85 -18.27
CA SER A 607 -1.83 -19.44 -18.65
C SER A 607 -1.31 -19.26 -20.06
N SER A 608 -1.88 -18.27 -20.76
CA SER A 608 -1.43 -17.85 -22.08
C SER A 608 -0.11 -17.08 -22.10
N LEU A 609 0.47 -16.77 -20.92
CA LEU A 609 1.74 -16.05 -20.80
C LEU A 609 2.96 -16.91 -21.08
N PHE A 610 2.83 -18.22 -20.85
CA PHE A 610 3.96 -19.16 -20.91
C PHE A 610 4.09 -19.84 -22.27
N GLY A 611 5.27 -20.42 -22.49
CA GLY A 611 5.60 -21.14 -23.70
C GLY A 611 4.67 -22.33 -23.94
N LEU A 612 4.47 -22.71 -25.22
CA LEU A 612 3.52 -23.74 -25.62
C LEU A 612 3.74 -25.09 -24.92
N ASN A 613 4.99 -25.39 -24.56
CA ASN A 613 5.35 -26.65 -23.86
C ASN A 613 5.11 -26.54 -22.34
N SER A 614 4.91 -25.34 -21.78
CA SER A 614 4.93 -25.08 -20.33
C SER A 614 3.72 -24.29 -19.83
N GLN A 615 2.63 -24.21 -20.60
CA GLN A 615 1.42 -23.45 -20.24
C GLN A 615 0.76 -23.89 -18.93
N TRP A 616 0.92 -25.15 -18.53
CA TRP A 616 0.27 -25.71 -17.35
C TRP A 616 1.27 -25.93 -16.21
N GLY A 617 0.98 -25.34 -15.02
CA GLY A 617 1.73 -25.54 -13.79
C GLY A 617 0.90 -26.31 -12.75
N ASN A 618 1.56 -27.11 -11.90
CA ASN A 618 0.95 -27.84 -10.80
C ASN A 618 1.49 -27.31 -9.48
N PHE A 619 0.59 -26.96 -8.58
CA PHE A 619 0.90 -26.38 -7.27
C PHE A 619 0.18 -27.17 -6.17
N TRP A 620 0.81 -27.29 -5.00
CA TRP A 620 0.24 -28.09 -3.94
C TRP A 620 0.79 -27.66 -2.58
N SER A 621 0.06 -27.97 -1.53
CA SER A 621 0.53 -27.81 -0.16
C SER A 621 -0.04 -28.84 0.78
N ALA A 622 0.70 -29.11 1.84
CA ALA A 622 0.27 -29.89 2.99
C ALA A 622 0.62 -29.13 4.26
N GLY A 623 -0.31 -29.11 5.20
CA GLY A 623 -0.12 -28.45 6.49
C GLY A 623 -0.74 -29.26 7.62
N ALA A 624 -0.10 -29.27 8.78
CA ALA A 624 -0.58 -29.92 9.99
C ALA A 624 -0.48 -28.99 11.18
N MET A 625 -1.44 -29.11 12.13
CA MET A 625 -1.43 -28.38 13.37
C MET A 625 -1.84 -29.31 14.51
N TRP A 626 -1.14 -29.18 15.64
CA TRP A 626 -1.44 -29.87 16.89
C TRP A 626 -1.76 -28.85 17.97
N ASP A 627 -2.98 -28.93 18.53
CA ASP A 627 -3.37 -28.12 19.67
C ASP A 627 -3.03 -28.87 20.96
N LEU A 628 -1.83 -28.62 21.46
CA LEU A 628 -1.27 -29.25 22.65
C LEU A 628 -2.05 -28.89 23.92
N LYS A 629 -2.68 -27.71 23.99
CA LYS A 629 -3.47 -27.30 25.16
C LYS A 629 -4.68 -28.19 25.39
N LYS A 630 -5.23 -28.78 24.33
CA LYS A 630 -6.39 -29.67 24.40
C LYS A 630 -6.03 -31.12 24.81
N GLU A 631 -4.74 -31.41 24.99
CA GLU A 631 -4.28 -32.70 25.50
C GLU A 631 -4.47 -32.83 27.01
N ASN A 632 -4.79 -34.03 27.48
CA ASN A 632 -5.08 -34.29 28.86
C ASN A 632 -3.96 -33.87 29.82
N PHE A 633 -2.69 -33.95 29.39
CA PHE A 633 -1.54 -33.56 30.21
C PHE A 633 -1.32 -32.06 30.36
N LEU A 634 -1.99 -31.21 29.51
CA LEU A 634 -1.96 -29.74 29.59
C LEU A 634 -3.33 -29.13 29.91
N SER A 635 -4.43 -29.92 29.90
CA SER A 635 -5.79 -29.41 30.10
C SER A 635 -5.94 -28.60 31.39
N ASP A 636 -5.31 -29.04 32.46
CA ASP A 636 -5.44 -28.47 33.82
C ASP A 636 -4.46 -27.32 34.10
N VAL A 637 -3.57 -26.99 33.14
CA VAL A 637 -2.61 -25.88 33.29
C VAL A 637 -3.35 -24.56 33.07
N SER A 638 -3.78 -23.90 34.12
CA SER A 638 -4.68 -22.72 34.06
C SER A 638 -4.01 -21.46 33.46
N TRP A 639 -2.69 -21.30 33.64
CA TRP A 639 -1.97 -20.12 33.07
C TRP A 639 -1.69 -20.26 31.58
N LEU A 640 -1.80 -21.45 31.00
CA LEU A 640 -1.63 -21.75 29.58
C LEU A 640 -3.01 -21.88 28.93
N ASN A 641 -3.45 -20.88 28.19
CA ASN A 641 -4.77 -20.85 27.57
C ASN A 641 -4.76 -21.48 26.17
N GLN A 642 -3.62 -21.39 25.46
CA GLN A 642 -3.40 -21.98 24.13
C GLN A 642 -1.95 -22.40 23.97
N LEU A 643 -1.74 -23.51 23.28
CA LEU A 643 -0.42 -23.93 22.80
C LEU A 643 -0.60 -24.76 21.54
N GLN A 644 -0.22 -24.20 20.39
CA GLN A 644 -0.38 -24.83 19.08
C GLN A 644 0.95 -24.90 18.36
N LEU A 645 1.28 -26.07 17.83
CA LEU A 645 2.38 -26.30 16.92
C LEU A 645 1.83 -26.45 15.50
N LYS A 646 2.44 -25.73 14.56
CA LYS A 646 2.04 -25.69 13.15
C LYS A 646 3.23 -26.04 12.27
N ALA A 647 3.00 -26.81 11.23
CA ALA A 647 4.01 -27.06 10.20
C ALA A 647 3.35 -27.12 8.84
N SER A 648 3.96 -26.52 7.83
CA SER A 648 3.48 -26.57 6.46
C SER A 648 4.62 -26.64 5.45
N TYR A 649 4.36 -27.33 4.33
CA TYR A 649 5.22 -27.37 3.16
C TYR A 649 4.37 -27.32 1.89
N GLY A 650 4.86 -26.59 0.87
CA GLY A 650 4.15 -26.55 -0.39
C GLY A 650 4.87 -25.77 -1.48
N SER A 651 4.28 -25.77 -2.63
CA SER A 651 4.75 -25.15 -3.86
C SER A 651 3.68 -24.27 -4.45
N VAL A 652 4.01 -23.00 -4.73
CA VAL A 652 3.15 -22.02 -5.39
C VAL A 652 3.88 -21.37 -6.55
N GLY A 653 3.15 -20.93 -7.57
CA GLY A 653 3.75 -20.30 -8.74
C GLY A 653 3.81 -18.78 -8.65
N ASN A 654 4.67 -18.16 -9.47
CA ASN A 654 4.67 -16.73 -9.76
C ASN A 654 4.51 -16.52 -11.27
N SER A 655 3.47 -15.80 -11.65
CA SER A 655 3.19 -15.40 -13.03
C SER A 655 3.23 -13.87 -13.22
N SER A 656 3.61 -13.12 -12.17
CA SER A 656 3.60 -11.67 -12.16
C SER A 656 4.88 -11.10 -12.73
N GLY A 657 5.16 -10.86 -13.86
CA GLY A 657 6.42 -10.32 -14.42
C GLY A 657 6.63 -10.68 -15.86
N LEU A 658 5.71 -11.46 -16.41
CA LEU A 658 5.67 -11.70 -17.85
C LEU A 658 4.65 -10.76 -18.49
N ASP A 659 5.10 -10.04 -19.48
CA ASP A 659 4.22 -9.37 -20.42
C ASP A 659 3.59 -10.40 -21.36
N PRO A 660 2.37 -10.15 -21.82
CA PRO A 660 1.73 -11.01 -22.82
C PRO A 660 2.63 -11.19 -24.05
N TYR A 661 2.66 -12.42 -24.55
CA TYR A 661 3.38 -12.82 -25.78
C TYR A 661 4.91 -12.89 -25.67
N MET A 662 5.53 -12.68 -24.49
CA MET A 662 6.99 -12.78 -24.30
C MET A 662 7.58 -14.14 -24.71
N SER A 663 6.80 -15.22 -24.61
CA SER A 663 7.22 -16.56 -25.03
C SER A 663 7.21 -16.76 -26.55
N LEU A 664 6.60 -15.81 -27.30
CA LEU A 664 6.47 -15.89 -28.76
C LEU A 664 7.58 -15.07 -29.44
N GLY A 665 7.97 -15.50 -30.65
CA GLY A 665 8.76 -14.66 -31.52
C GLY A 665 7.89 -13.56 -32.11
N LEU A 666 8.14 -12.33 -31.69
CA LEU A 666 7.37 -11.16 -32.13
C LEU A 666 8.04 -10.48 -33.31
N ILE A 667 7.20 -9.91 -34.18
CA ILE A 667 7.64 -9.08 -35.29
C ILE A 667 7.45 -7.61 -34.89
N GLY A 668 8.55 -6.86 -34.91
CA GLY A 668 8.53 -5.42 -34.74
C GLY A 668 8.46 -4.71 -36.09
N THR A 669 7.67 -3.63 -36.14
CA THR A 669 7.64 -2.71 -37.27
C THR A 669 8.41 -1.46 -36.87
N GLY A 670 9.43 -1.06 -37.62
CA GLY A 670 10.22 0.13 -37.29
C GLY A 670 11.61 0.23 -37.90
N PRO A 671 12.33 -0.89 -38.17
CA PRO A 671 13.54 -0.78 -38.93
C PRO A 671 13.27 -0.12 -40.28
N LEU A 672 13.97 0.98 -40.56
CA LEU A 672 13.84 1.62 -41.87
C LEU A 672 14.85 0.98 -42.86
N TYR A 673 14.36 0.55 -44.01
CA TYR A 673 15.21 0.14 -45.12
C TYR A 673 14.91 1.02 -46.31
N GLY A 674 15.92 1.75 -46.78
CA GLY A 674 15.75 2.70 -47.88
C GLY A 674 14.65 3.76 -47.64
N GLY A 675 14.43 4.16 -46.41
CA GLY A 675 13.38 5.13 -46.02
C GLY A 675 11.99 4.54 -45.96
N GLN A 676 11.81 3.23 -46.15
CA GLN A 676 10.55 2.51 -46.01
C GLN A 676 10.50 1.75 -44.67
N SER A 677 9.35 1.72 -44.03
CA SER A 677 9.13 0.92 -42.80
C SER A 677 9.27 -0.56 -43.15
N GLY A 678 10.24 -1.21 -42.53
CA GLY A 678 10.46 -2.66 -42.61
C GLY A 678 9.88 -3.41 -41.42
N THR A 679 9.95 -4.73 -41.47
CA THR A 679 9.61 -5.62 -40.36
C THR A 679 10.81 -6.49 -40.00
N ALA A 680 11.07 -6.65 -38.69
CA ALA A 680 12.11 -7.55 -38.21
C ALA A 680 11.62 -8.35 -37.03
N VAL A 681 12.23 -9.50 -36.76
CA VAL A 681 11.97 -10.25 -35.52
C VAL A 681 12.48 -9.41 -34.33
N ALA A 682 11.60 -9.09 -33.40
CA ALA A 682 11.90 -8.20 -32.27
C ALA A 682 12.52 -8.98 -31.10
N ASN A 683 12.08 -10.22 -30.85
CA ASN A 683 12.60 -11.08 -29.79
C ASN A 683 12.58 -12.56 -30.22
N PRO A 684 13.49 -13.39 -29.68
CA PRO A 684 13.49 -14.81 -29.95
C PRO A 684 12.30 -15.50 -29.27
N ALA A 685 11.71 -16.49 -29.93
CA ALA A 685 10.69 -17.35 -29.31
C ALA A 685 11.32 -18.27 -28.24
N ASN A 686 10.62 -18.44 -27.12
CA ASN A 686 10.96 -19.44 -26.11
C ASN A 686 9.74 -20.30 -25.75
N PRO A 687 9.51 -21.43 -26.47
CA PRO A 687 8.35 -22.29 -26.19
C PRO A 687 8.43 -23.02 -24.84
N ASP A 688 9.59 -23.06 -24.18
CA ASP A 688 9.84 -23.68 -22.89
C ASP A 688 9.81 -22.68 -21.71
N LEU A 689 9.53 -21.40 -21.98
CA LEU A 689 9.39 -20.37 -20.94
C LEU A 689 8.30 -20.78 -19.95
N THR A 690 8.68 -20.97 -18.67
CA THR A 690 7.82 -21.58 -17.66
C THR A 690 7.64 -20.72 -16.40
N TRP A 691 6.88 -21.22 -15.47
CA TRP A 691 6.55 -20.61 -14.20
C TRP A 691 7.77 -20.47 -13.30
N GLU A 692 7.90 -19.34 -12.61
CA GLU A 692 8.70 -19.31 -11.39
C GLU A 692 7.97 -20.10 -10.31
N VAL A 693 8.69 -20.88 -9.51
CA VAL A 693 8.09 -21.73 -8.47
C VAL A 693 8.70 -21.41 -7.12
N VAL A 694 7.85 -21.08 -6.16
CA VAL A 694 8.26 -20.84 -4.77
C VAL A 694 7.89 -22.06 -3.91
N LYS A 695 8.90 -22.78 -3.43
CA LYS A 695 8.78 -23.84 -2.43
C LYS A 695 8.96 -23.25 -1.04
N SER A 696 7.98 -23.43 -0.17
CA SER A 696 7.96 -22.83 1.16
C SER A 696 7.78 -23.87 2.25
N THR A 697 8.66 -23.81 3.26
CA THR A 697 8.54 -24.57 4.51
C THR A 697 8.28 -23.58 5.64
N ASN A 698 7.29 -23.85 6.49
CA ASN A 698 7.01 -23.06 7.69
C ASN A 698 6.85 -23.97 8.90
N VAL A 699 7.35 -23.51 10.05
CA VAL A 699 7.12 -24.11 11.36
C VAL A 699 6.76 -22.99 12.32
N GLY A 700 5.64 -23.10 13.00
CA GLY A 700 5.09 -22.07 13.88
C GLY A 700 4.69 -22.59 15.24
N LEU A 701 4.80 -21.71 16.24
CA LEU A 701 4.30 -21.87 17.59
C LEU A 701 3.38 -20.70 17.89
N SER A 702 2.12 -21.00 18.23
CA SER A 702 1.15 -20.02 18.73
C SER A 702 0.79 -20.33 20.17
N THR A 703 0.95 -19.36 21.07
CA THR A 703 0.62 -19.55 22.48
C THR A 703 -0.12 -18.38 23.08
N ARG A 704 -1.00 -18.64 24.03
CA ARG A 704 -1.65 -17.64 24.87
C ARG A 704 -1.44 -17.99 26.34
N LEU A 705 -0.94 -17.01 27.09
CA LEU A 705 -0.51 -17.16 28.48
C LEU A 705 -1.28 -16.18 29.37
N PHE A 706 -1.73 -16.65 30.55
CA PHE A 706 -2.42 -15.85 31.57
C PHE A 706 -3.66 -15.12 31.06
N ASP A 707 -4.20 -15.57 29.93
CA ASP A 707 -5.29 -14.94 29.20
C ASP A 707 -5.03 -13.47 28.77
N ARG A 708 -3.76 -13.07 28.78
CA ARG A 708 -3.31 -11.69 28.52
C ARG A 708 -2.19 -11.55 27.50
N VAL A 709 -1.37 -12.57 27.33
CA VAL A 709 -0.20 -12.52 26.44
C VAL A 709 -0.40 -13.51 25.32
N SER A 710 -0.55 -13.01 24.09
CA SER A 710 -0.51 -13.85 22.87
C SER A 710 0.84 -13.69 22.20
N LEU A 711 1.46 -14.82 21.84
CA LEU A 711 2.74 -14.86 21.18
C LEU A 711 2.70 -15.86 20.02
N ASP A 712 3.02 -15.40 18.82
CA ASP A 712 3.17 -16.21 17.61
C ASP A 712 4.62 -16.10 17.12
N ILE A 713 5.27 -17.25 16.92
CA ILE A 713 6.63 -17.35 16.40
C ILE A 713 6.60 -18.28 15.20
N GLU A 714 7.09 -17.82 14.06
CA GLU A 714 7.11 -18.60 12.81
C GLU A 714 8.49 -18.56 12.17
N PHE A 715 9.05 -19.72 11.91
CA PHE A 715 10.26 -19.92 11.10
C PHE A 715 9.86 -20.27 9.68
N TYR A 716 10.46 -19.61 8.69
CA TYR A 716 10.18 -19.90 7.28
C TYR A 716 11.47 -20.06 6.48
N ASN A 717 11.39 -20.91 5.45
CA ASN A 717 12.38 -21.04 4.39
C ASN A 717 11.63 -21.09 3.04
N ARG A 718 11.88 -20.12 2.19
CA ARG A 718 11.26 -19.97 0.87
C ARG A 718 12.36 -20.04 -0.19
N MET A 719 12.24 -20.97 -1.14
CA MET A 719 13.13 -21.16 -2.27
C MET A 719 12.37 -20.82 -3.55
N THR A 720 12.78 -19.78 -4.25
CA THR A 720 12.30 -19.48 -5.58
C THR A 720 13.22 -20.16 -6.58
N GLU A 721 12.65 -21.05 -7.37
CA GLU A 721 13.32 -21.79 -8.43
C GLU A 721 12.81 -21.32 -9.80
N ASN A 722 13.63 -21.47 -10.84
CA ASN A 722 13.30 -21.09 -12.21
C ASN A 722 12.92 -19.62 -12.35
N MET A 723 13.65 -18.72 -11.67
CA MET A 723 13.37 -17.29 -11.78
C MET A 723 13.57 -16.81 -13.21
N LEU A 724 12.68 -15.94 -13.63
CA LEU A 724 12.72 -15.27 -14.93
C LEU A 724 13.83 -14.21 -14.95
N MET A 725 14.72 -14.35 -15.92
CA MET A 725 15.75 -13.35 -16.18
C MET A 725 15.87 -13.07 -17.67
N GLU A 726 16.18 -11.83 -17.98
CA GLU A 726 16.64 -11.45 -19.31
C GLU A 726 18.11 -11.81 -19.44
N ILE A 727 18.42 -12.76 -20.32
CA ILE A 727 19.76 -13.34 -20.51
C ILE A 727 20.41 -12.59 -21.67
N PRO A 728 21.59 -11.99 -21.51
CA PRO A 728 22.31 -11.38 -22.60
C PRO A 728 22.79 -12.44 -23.59
N TYR A 729 22.57 -12.18 -24.86
CA TYR A 729 23.04 -13.05 -25.95
C TYR A 729 24.21 -12.45 -26.70
N SER A 730 25.00 -13.28 -27.36
CA SER A 730 25.96 -12.79 -28.36
C SER A 730 25.21 -12.14 -29.51
N PHE A 731 25.63 -10.94 -29.92
CA PHE A 731 25.02 -10.25 -31.06
C PHE A 731 25.05 -11.05 -32.37
N THR A 732 25.88 -12.10 -32.45
CA THR A 732 25.87 -13.06 -33.59
C THR A 732 24.58 -13.84 -33.74
N THR A 733 23.75 -13.89 -32.67
CA THR A 733 22.41 -14.50 -32.72
C THR A 733 21.36 -13.60 -33.39
N GLY A 734 21.68 -12.32 -33.60
CA GLY A 734 20.73 -11.31 -34.08
C GLY A 734 19.90 -10.66 -32.98
N PHE A 735 20.11 -11.04 -31.71
CA PHE A 735 19.39 -10.52 -30.54
C PHE A 735 20.37 -10.07 -29.48
N ALA A 736 20.02 -9.00 -28.75
CA ALA A 736 20.80 -8.53 -27.60
C ALA A 736 20.56 -9.41 -26.35
N SER A 737 19.35 -9.88 -26.19
CA SER A 737 18.91 -10.66 -25.02
C SER A 737 17.69 -11.53 -25.32
N GLY A 738 17.35 -12.42 -24.40
CA GLY A 738 16.14 -13.23 -24.42
C GLY A 738 15.73 -13.66 -23.02
N TRP A 739 14.45 -13.97 -22.85
CA TRP A 739 13.89 -14.39 -21.56
C TRP A 739 14.10 -15.89 -21.32
N GLY A 740 14.51 -16.25 -20.09
CA GLY A 740 14.68 -17.62 -19.67
C GLY A 740 14.50 -17.84 -18.17
N ASN A 741 14.26 -19.09 -17.78
CA ASN A 741 14.08 -19.52 -16.39
C ASN A 741 15.41 -20.08 -15.87
N VAL A 742 16.26 -19.28 -15.25
CA VAL A 742 17.68 -19.61 -15.10
C VAL A 742 18.33 -19.31 -13.74
N ALA A 743 17.60 -18.72 -12.80
CA ALA A 743 18.16 -18.34 -11.53
C ALA A 743 17.33 -18.86 -10.35
N ASN A 744 17.96 -18.98 -9.19
CA ASN A 744 17.31 -19.42 -7.96
C ASN A 744 17.70 -18.49 -6.80
N MET A 745 16.74 -18.25 -5.88
CA MET A 745 16.93 -17.38 -4.72
C MET A 745 16.26 -17.98 -3.49
N ARG A 746 16.86 -17.79 -2.32
CA ARG A 746 16.34 -18.26 -1.06
C ARG A 746 16.11 -17.11 -0.10
N ASN A 747 14.92 -17.08 0.56
CA ASN A 747 14.60 -16.24 1.70
C ASN A 747 14.32 -17.12 2.90
N ARG A 748 15.00 -16.89 4.00
CA ARG A 748 14.77 -17.58 5.27
C ARG A 748 14.75 -16.61 6.42
N GLY A 749 13.88 -16.87 7.40
CA GLY A 749 13.74 -15.92 8.48
C GLY A 749 12.79 -16.36 9.57
N VAL A 750 12.48 -15.40 10.43
CA VAL A 750 11.56 -15.57 11.55
C VAL A 750 10.61 -14.38 11.63
N ASP A 751 9.32 -14.67 11.82
CA ASP A 751 8.28 -13.72 12.20
C ASP A 751 7.95 -13.93 13.68
N ILE A 752 7.88 -12.84 14.44
CA ILE A 752 7.43 -12.85 15.83
C ILE A 752 6.33 -11.80 15.97
N THR A 753 5.18 -12.19 16.52
CA THR A 753 4.09 -11.27 16.84
C THR A 753 3.70 -11.47 18.31
N ALA A 754 3.61 -10.38 19.06
CA ALA A 754 3.22 -10.38 20.47
C ALA A 754 2.13 -9.35 20.71
N ASN A 755 1.06 -9.75 21.43
CA ASN A 755 0.02 -8.87 21.94
C ASN A 755 -0.13 -9.07 23.45
N VAL A 756 -0.16 -7.98 24.20
CA VAL A 756 -0.20 -8.00 25.66
C VAL A 756 -1.32 -7.08 26.17
N ASP A 757 -2.29 -7.63 26.85
CA ASP A 757 -3.27 -6.88 27.62
C ASP A 757 -2.67 -6.55 29.01
N VAL A 758 -2.01 -5.41 29.11
CA VAL A 758 -1.30 -4.99 30.32
C VAL A 758 -2.30 -4.72 31.44
N LEU A 759 -3.35 -3.98 31.12
CA LEU A 759 -4.49 -3.70 32.00
C LEU A 759 -5.78 -3.99 31.22
N ARG A 760 -6.73 -4.64 31.86
CA ARG A 760 -8.05 -4.94 31.29
C ARG A 760 -9.10 -4.49 32.30
N ASP A 761 -9.86 -3.46 31.95
CA ASP A 761 -10.94 -2.85 32.72
C ASP A 761 -10.60 -2.55 34.20
N VAL A 762 -9.38 -2.07 34.47
CA VAL A 762 -8.98 -1.65 35.83
C VAL A 762 -9.53 -0.24 36.09
N ASN A 763 -10.66 -0.16 36.77
CA ASN A 763 -11.42 1.09 36.99
C ASN A 763 -11.84 1.79 35.67
N GLY A 764 -12.20 0.98 34.66
CA GLY A 764 -12.55 1.44 33.31
C GLY A 764 -11.35 1.86 32.46
N PHE A 765 -10.13 1.42 32.85
CA PHE A 765 -8.90 1.67 32.10
C PHE A 765 -8.40 0.39 31.44
N ASP A 766 -8.23 0.44 30.14
CA ASP A 766 -7.65 -0.63 29.32
C ASP A 766 -6.31 -0.17 28.75
N TRP A 767 -5.32 -1.06 28.78
CA TRP A 767 -4.02 -0.83 28.17
C TRP A 767 -3.53 -2.07 27.44
N THR A 768 -3.36 -1.97 26.12
CA THR A 768 -2.83 -3.02 25.27
C THR A 768 -1.55 -2.57 24.58
N ILE A 769 -0.60 -3.49 24.43
CA ILE A 769 0.64 -3.33 23.67
C ILE A 769 0.67 -4.42 22.60
N SER A 770 1.01 -4.04 21.37
CA SER A 770 1.26 -4.96 20.27
C SER A 770 2.66 -4.72 19.70
N ALA A 771 3.33 -5.79 19.32
CA ALA A 771 4.63 -5.71 18.65
C ALA A 771 4.75 -6.84 17.63
N ASN A 772 5.39 -6.55 16.52
CA ASN A 772 5.78 -7.56 15.55
C ASN A 772 7.17 -7.25 15.00
N VAL A 773 7.92 -8.29 14.70
CA VAL A 773 9.24 -8.21 14.11
C VAL A 773 9.44 -9.34 13.12
N ASN A 774 10.08 -9.02 12.01
CA ASN A 774 10.57 -9.97 11.03
C ASN A 774 12.08 -9.81 10.87
N TYR A 775 12.78 -10.92 10.82
CA TYR A 775 14.13 -11.01 10.31
C TYR A 775 14.14 -11.85 9.05
N ASN A 776 14.68 -11.33 7.95
CA ASN A 776 14.81 -12.04 6.67
C ASN A 776 16.26 -12.03 6.18
N LYS A 777 16.79 -13.21 5.86
CA LYS A 777 18.06 -13.38 5.14
C LYS A 777 17.76 -13.83 3.72
N ASN A 778 18.12 -12.99 2.74
CA ASN A 778 18.05 -13.29 1.31
C ASN A 778 19.39 -13.83 0.81
N GLU A 779 19.38 -14.74 -0.17
CA GLU A 779 20.59 -15.36 -0.73
C GLU A 779 20.30 -15.85 -2.16
N ILE A 780 21.10 -15.44 -3.12
CA ILE A 780 21.12 -16.00 -4.48
C ILE A 780 21.79 -17.37 -4.43
N THR A 781 21.14 -18.40 -4.96
CA THR A 781 21.66 -19.78 -4.90
C THR A 781 22.11 -20.30 -6.25
N GLN A 782 21.69 -19.66 -7.35
CA GLN A 782 22.06 -20.00 -8.71
C GLN A 782 21.84 -18.81 -9.64
N LEU A 783 22.72 -18.62 -10.63
CA LEU A 783 22.59 -17.68 -11.74
C LEU A 783 22.55 -18.41 -13.10
N PHE A 784 22.28 -17.67 -14.18
CA PHE A 784 22.20 -18.20 -15.53
C PHE A 784 23.56 -18.73 -16.04
N ASN A 785 23.50 -19.71 -16.92
CA ASN A 785 24.68 -20.33 -17.56
C ASN A 785 25.75 -20.86 -16.57
N GLY A 786 25.38 -21.12 -15.32
CA GLY A 786 26.34 -21.58 -14.29
C GLY A 786 27.33 -20.51 -13.86
N LEU A 787 27.03 -19.22 -14.09
CA LEU A 787 27.87 -18.13 -13.62
C LEU A 787 27.82 -18.04 -12.11
N ASP A 788 28.96 -17.75 -11.49
CA ASP A 788 29.03 -17.45 -10.05
C ASP A 788 28.64 -16.01 -9.73
N GLU A 789 28.81 -15.11 -10.70
CA GLU A 789 28.56 -13.67 -10.52
C GLU A 789 28.10 -12.98 -11.83
N TYR A 790 27.39 -11.87 -11.68
CA TYR A 790 26.94 -11.01 -12.77
C TYR A 790 26.74 -9.55 -12.32
N VAL A 791 27.42 -8.60 -12.99
CA VAL A 791 27.32 -7.17 -12.67
C VAL A 791 26.07 -6.58 -13.33
N LEU A 792 25.21 -5.94 -12.56
CA LEU A 792 24.07 -5.17 -13.06
C LEU A 792 24.57 -3.76 -13.45
N ALA A 793 24.73 -3.53 -14.74
CA ALA A 793 25.27 -2.27 -15.26
C ALA A 793 24.51 -1.04 -14.73
N ASN A 794 25.22 0.01 -14.36
CA ASN A 794 24.71 1.31 -13.90
C ASN A 794 23.82 1.28 -12.64
N THR A 795 23.88 0.24 -11.84
CA THR A 795 23.05 0.10 -10.62
C THR A 795 23.85 0.17 -9.33
N GLY A 796 25.17 -0.01 -9.36
CA GLY A 796 26.01 -0.19 -8.17
C GLY A 796 25.75 -1.52 -7.45
N LEU A 797 25.13 -2.50 -8.14
CA LEU A 797 24.81 -3.81 -7.64
C LEU A 797 25.49 -4.90 -8.47
N LYS A 798 25.85 -5.96 -7.80
CA LYS A 798 26.37 -7.19 -8.42
C LYS A 798 25.61 -8.39 -7.86
N LEU A 799 25.25 -9.32 -8.72
CA LEU A 799 24.70 -10.61 -8.34
C LEU A 799 25.88 -11.59 -8.14
N GLU A 800 25.88 -12.29 -7.00
CA GLU A 800 26.86 -13.34 -6.73
C GLU A 800 26.19 -14.47 -5.97
N VAL A 801 26.48 -15.71 -6.33
CA VAL A 801 25.98 -16.89 -5.64
C VAL A 801 26.48 -16.91 -4.18
N GLY A 802 25.56 -17.10 -3.23
CA GLY A 802 25.83 -17.03 -1.78
C GLY A 802 25.65 -15.64 -1.16
N LYS A 803 25.47 -14.59 -1.96
CA LYS A 803 25.23 -13.21 -1.50
C LYS A 803 23.74 -12.85 -1.56
N PRO A 804 23.29 -11.83 -0.77
CA PRO A 804 21.96 -11.31 -0.90
C PRO A 804 21.77 -10.53 -2.20
N TYR A 805 20.59 -10.62 -2.78
CA TYR A 805 20.17 -9.71 -3.85
C TYR A 805 20.10 -8.28 -3.32
N GLY A 806 20.77 -7.35 -4.02
CA GLY A 806 20.82 -5.94 -3.62
C GLY A 806 21.94 -5.58 -2.65
N GLU A 807 22.95 -6.41 -2.49
CA GLU A 807 24.20 -6.00 -1.82
C GLU A 807 24.97 -5.03 -2.72
N TYR A 808 25.44 -3.93 -2.12
CA TYR A 808 26.16 -2.89 -2.84
C TYR A 808 27.60 -3.30 -3.18
N TYR A 809 27.97 -2.98 -4.43
CA TYR A 809 29.26 -3.29 -5.02
C TYR A 809 29.90 -2.00 -5.56
N TYR A 810 30.81 -1.42 -4.77
CA TYR A 810 31.46 -0.15 -5.06
C TYR A 810 32.94 -0.18 -4.71
N THR A 811 33.71 0.72 -5.36
CA THR A 811 35.07 1.06 -4.95
C THR A 811 35.02 1.70 -3.56
N ARG A 812 35.90 1.24 -2.65
CA ARG A 812 35.94 1.75 -1.28
C ARG A 812 36.66 3.07 -1.22
N TRP A 813 35.95 4.13 -0.87
CA TRP A 813 36.57 5.43 -0.56
C TRP A 813 37.32 5.38 0.78
N ALA A 814 38.55 5.92 0.82
CA ALA A 814 39.43 5.88 1.99
C ALA A 814 39.54 7.23 2.71
N GLY A 815 38.93 8.28 2.17
CA GLY A 815 39.03 9.65 2.71
C GLY A 815 39.78 10.60 1.82
N VAL A 816 39.90 11.84 2.27
CA VAL A 816 40.69 12.90 1.65
C VAL A 816 42.10 12.88 2.24
N ASP A 817 43.15 12.88 1.41
CA ASP A 817 44.55 12.94 1.87
C ASP A 817 44.82 14.33 2.48
N PRO A 818 45.17 14.44 3.79
CA PRO A 818 45.41 15.74 4.42
C PRO A 818 46.62 16.51 3.84
N ARG A 819 47.49 15.84 3.08
CA ARG A 819 48.71 16.45 2.54
C ARG A 819 48.45 17.32 1.31
N ASP A 820 47.47 16.93 0.49
CA ASP A 820 47.18 17.58 -0.78
C ASP A 820 45.73 17.74 -1.17
N GLY A 821 44.81 17.23 -0.31
CA GLY A 821 43.38 17.38 -0.49
C GLY A 821 42.74 16.46 -1.53
N TYR A 822 43.49 15.49 -2.05
CA TYR A 822 42.95 14.56 -3.04
C TYR A 822 42.15 13.43 -2.41
N ASN A 823 41.08 13.00 -3.05
CA ASN A 823 40.35 11.78 -2.71
C ASN A 823 41.27 10.56 -2.84
N THR A 824 41.13 9.62 -1.92
CA THR A 824 41.85 8.36 -1.92
C THR A 824 40.86 7.19 -1.87
N TRP A 825 41.21 6.09 -2.51
CA TRP A 825 40.44 4.87 -2.55
C TRP A 825 41.32 3.67 -2.15
N TYR A 826 40.68 2.56 -1.85
CA TYR A 826 41.35 1.26 -1.76
C TYR A 826 41.19 0.53 -3.10
N ASP A 827 42.28 0.04 -3.67
CA ASP A 827 42.23 -0.90 -4.78
C ASP A 827 41.61 -2.24 -4.34
N LYS A 828 41.40 -3.17 -5.26
CA LYS A 828 40.87 -4.52 -4.95
C LYS A 828 41.74 -5.33 -4.00
N ASN A 829 43.02 -5.00 -3.87
CA ASN A 829 43.97 -5.65 -2.98
C ASN A 829 44.07 -4.97 -1.60
N GLY A 830 43.38 -3.85 -1.40
CA GLY A 830 43.34 -3.08 -0.17
C GLY A 830 44.45 -2.04 -0.02
N ASN A 831 45.20 -1.73 -1.08
CA ASN A 831 46.19 -0.67 -1.10
C ASN A 831 45.56 0.68 -1.36
N LEU A 832 46.12 1.76 -0.78
CA LEU A 832 45.68 3.12 -1.02
C LEU A 832 46.12 3.60 -2.40
N THR A 833 45.20 4.22 -3.15
CA THR A 833 45.43 4.84 -4.45
C THR A 833 44.70 6.18 -4.54
N LYS A 834 45.24 7.10 -5.35
CA LYS A 834 44.57 8.36 -5.76
C LYS A 834 43.90 8.30 -7.11
N THR A 835 43.98 7.14 -7.77
CA THR A 835 43.29 6.89 -9.01
C THR A 835 42.07 6.06 -8.77
N TYR A 836 40.88 6.63 -9.09
CA TYR A 836 39.62 5.87 -9.03
C TYR A 836 39.55 4.86 -10.16
N SER A 837 39.15 3.63 -9.85
CA SER A 837 38.79 2.62 -10.84
C SER A 837 37.53 1.88 -10.40
N ALA A 838 36.56 1.73 -11.30
CA ALA A 838 35.39 0.90 -11.09
C ALA A 838 35.75 -0.60 -10.97
N ASP A 839 36.91 -1.01 -11.52
CA ASP A 839 37.42 -2.40 -11.42
C ASP A 839 37.91 -2.76 -10.01
N ASP A 840 38.06 -1.76 -9.14
CA ASP A 840 38.43 -1.92 -7.73
C ASP A 840 37.21 -2.05 -6.82
N ALA A 841 36.02 -2.14 -7.39
CA ALA A 841 34.79 -2.34 -6.64
C ALA A 841 34.80 -3.69 -5.90
N VAL A 842 34.25 -3.70 -4.71
CA VAL A 842 34.09 -4.88 -3.84
C VAL A 842 32.71 -4.87 -3.18
N PHE A 843 32.27 -6.03 -2.69
CA PHE A 843 31.08 -6.09 -1.85
C PHE A 843 31.33 -5.39 -0.52
N LEU A 844 30.40 -4.52 -0.15
CA LEU A 844 30.55 -3.68 1.04
C LEU A 844 29.92 -4.28 2.29
N GLY A 845 29.24 -5.44 2.21
CA GLY A 845 28.47 -6.03 3.31
C GLY A 845 27.25 -5.16 3.67
N LYS A 846 26.83 -4.28 2.80
CA LYS A 846 25.72 -3.36 2.96
C LYS A 846 24.69 -3.62 1.87
N GLN A 847 23.41 -3.69 2.25
CA GLN A 847 22.36 -4.11 1.35
C GLN A 847 21.22 -3.09 1.26
N ARG A 848 20.58 -3.04 0.10
CA ARG A 848 19.41 -2.21 -0.19
C ARG A 848 18.19 -2.59 0.66
N TYR A 849 17.97 -3.87 0.88
CA TYR A 849 16.76 -4.38 1.51
C TYR A 849 16.96 -4.57 3.01
N ALA A 850 16.04 -4.03 3.81
CA ALA A 850 16.10 -4.14 5.27
C ALA A 850 15.97 -5.61 5.71
N PRO A 851 16.97 -6.19 6.39
CA PRO A 851 16.85 -7.53 6.96
C PRO A 851 15.92 -7.58 8.17
N TRP A 852 15.77 -6.46 8.89
CA TRP A 852 14.87 -6.34 10.02
C TRP A 852 13.76 -5.35 9.70
N SER A 853 12.51 -5.76 9.92
CA SER A 853 11.34 -4.88 9.77
C SER A 853 10.28 -5.25 10.78
N GLY A 854 9.39 -4.32 11.08
CA GLY A 854 8.30 -4.57 12.01
C GLY A 854 7.62 -3.31 12.48
N GLY A 855 6.87 -3.46 13.56
CA GLY A 855 6.20 -2.35 14.21
C GLY A 855 5.83 -2.70 15.64
N PHE A 856 5.50 -1.67 16.40
CA PHE A 856 4.93 -1.80 17.72
C PHE A 856 3.91 -0.70 17.94
N GLY A 857 2.91 -1.00 18.77
CA GLY A 857 1.85 -0.06 19.07
C GLY A 857 1.39 -0.16 20.52
N THR A 858 0.76 0.90 21.00
CA THR A 858 0.09 0.93 22.30
C THR A 858 -1.29 1.55 22.16
N ARG A 859 -2.25 1.01 22.88
CA ARG A 859 -3.61 1.55 22.95
C ARG A 859 -4.03 1.67 24.42
N LEU A 860 -4.43 2.88 24.77
CA LEU A 860 -4.94 3.24 26.10
C LEU A 860 -6.41 3.66 25.92
N ALA A 861 -7.31 3.08 26.69
CA ALA A 861 -8.72 3.49 26.69
C ALA A 861 -9.19 3.75 28.12
N TRP A 862 -9.92 4.86 28.32
CA TRP A 862 -10.48 5.24 29.62
C TRP A 862 -11.70 6.13 29.46
N LYS A 863 -12.85 5.69 29.93
CA LYS A 863 -14.10 6.46 29.99
C LYS A 863 -14.46 7.18 28.68
N GLY A 864 -14.34 6.46 27.55
CA GLY A 864 -14.65 6.99 26.23
C GLY A 864 -13.46 7.68 25.52
N ILE A 865 -12.37 8.02 26.24
CA ILE A 865 -11.14 8.49 25.61
C ILE A 865 -10.32 7.29 25.18
N THR A 866 -9.85 7.28 23.93
CA THR A 866 -8.88 6.29 23.42
C THR A 866 -7.69 7.01 22.83
N VAL A 867 -6.49 6.61 23.23
CA VAL A 867 -5.22 7.05 22.67
C VAL A 867 -4.50 5.83 22.10
N SER A 868 -4.12 5.88 20.83
CA SER A 868 -3.30 4.84 20.20
C SER A 868 -2.11 5.44 19.47
N ALA A 869 -0.97 4.79 19.57
CA ALA A 869 0.26 5.16 18.86
C ALA A 869 0.84 3.92 18.19
N ASP A 870 1.07 4.00 16.86
CA ASP A 870 1.63 2.93 16.04
C ASP A 870 2.98 3.37 15.47
N PHE A 871 3.99 2.54 15.67
CA PHE A 871 5.35 2.73 15.14
C PHE A 871 5.67 1.67 14.10
N SER A 872 6.43 2.05 13.08
CA SER A 872 7.05 1.13 12.13
C SER A 872 8.55 1.35 12.07
N PHE A 873 9.31 0.30 11.76
CA PHE A 873 10.76 0.37 11.59
C PHE A 873 11.26 -0.55 10.48
N MET A 874 12.33 -0.11 9.81
CA MET A 874 13.15 -0.91 8.90
C MET A 874 14.62 -0.65 9.22
N LEU A 875 15.38 -1.72 9.53
CA LEU A 875 16.76 -1.59 10.00
C LEU A 875 17.71 -2.42 9.15
N GLY A 876 18.93 -1.92 8.96
CA GLY A 876 19.99 -2.58 8.21
C GLY A 876 19.91 -2.36 6.70
N GLN A 877 19.07 -1.45 6.23
CA GLN A 877 19.03 -1.01 4.84
C GLN A 877 19.99 0.16 4.60
N TYR A 878 20.55 0.19 3.40
CA TYR A 878 21.44 1.26 2.91
C TYR A 878 20.91 1.78 1.58
N MET A 879 21.29 3.02 1.25
CA MET A 879 20.89 3.67 0.01
C MET A 879 21.96 4.67 -0.42
N VAL A 880 22.18 4.78 -1.72
CA VAL A 880 23.05 5.81 -2.29
C VAL A 880 22.32 7.15 -2.25
N ASN A 881 22.89 8.12 -1.53
CA ASN A 881 22.42 9.49 -1.51
C ASN A 881 23.06 10.25 -2.68
N ASN A 882 22.42 10.20 -3.84
CA ASN A 882 22.93 10.86 -5.03
C ASN A 882 22.77 12.40 -5.00
N GLU A 883 21.95 12.94 -4.08
CA GLU A 883 21.88 14.40 -3.89
C GLU A 883 23.23 14.96 -3.44
N ARG A 884 23.99 14.22 -2.62
CA ARG A 884 25.32 14.60 -2.14
C ARG A 884 26.35 14.70 -3.28
N TRP A 885 26.20 13.90 -4.35
CA TRP A 885 27.07 14.00 -5.52
C TRP A 885 26.98 15.38 -6.21
N PHE A 886 25.81 16.03 -6.10
CA PHE A 886 25.60 17.39 -6.62
C PHE A 886 25.90 18.49 -5.60
N THR A 887 25.71 18.23 -4.32
CA THR A 887 25.68 19.25 -3.24
C THR A 887 26.88 19.20 -2.29
N GLU A 888 27.77 18.19 -2.42
CA GLU A 888 29.03 18.07 -1.66
C GLU A 888 30.22 17.88 -2.62
N ASN A 889 30.07 18.28 -3.88
CA ASN A 889 31.07 18.10 -4.94
C ASN A 889 31.69 19.46 -5.33
N PRO A 890 33.00 19.70 -5.05
CA PRO A 890 33.65 20.96 -5.36
C PRO A 890 33.58 21.38 -6.83
N GLN A 891 33.54 20.44 -7.76
CA GLN A 891 33.40 20.72 -9.18
C GLN A 891 32.02 21.26 -9.60
N MET A 892 30.99 21.01 -8.79
CA MET A 892 29.62 21.47 -9.03
C MET A 892 29.33 22.81 -8.33
N ALA A 893 30.18 23.22 -7.40
CA ALA A 893 29.95 24.33 -6.50
C ALA A 893 29.90 25.71 -7.16
N ASN A 894 30.45 25.85 -8.37
CA ASN A 894 30.39 27.09 -9.13
C ASN A 894 29.00 27.37 -9.74
N SER A 895 28.20 26.34 -9.97
CA SER A 895 26.92 26.47 -10.67
C SER A 895 25.72 26.00 -9.84
N ARG A 896 25.97 25.32 -8.69
CA ARG A 896 24.93 24.73 -7.84
C ARG A 896 25.12 25.08 -6.39
N ASN A 897 24.00 25.14 -5.65
CA ASN A 897 24.08 25.25 -4.20
C ASN A 897 24.76 24.02 -3.60
N GLN A 898 25.37 24.22 -2.44
CA GLN A 898 26.10 23.18 -1.71
C GLN A 898 25.57 23.06 -0.29
N THR A 899 25.82 21.92 0.35
CA THR A 899 25.58 21.78 1.78
C THR A 899 26.61 22.58 2.58
N THR A 900 26.29 22.90 3.83
CA THR A 900 27.23 23.55 4.76
C THR A 900 28.46 22.69 5.07
N GLU A 901 28.45 21.38 4.81
CA GLU A 901 29.61 20.50 4.88
C GLU A 901 30.74 20.98 3.94
N MET A 902 30.39 21.60 2.81
CA MET A 902 31.36 22.15 1.86
C MET A 902 32.22 23.26 2.45
N LEU A 903 31.80 23.94 3.52
CA LEU A 903 32.62 24.91 4.25
C LEU A 903 33.87 24.27 4.88
N THR A 904 33.88 22.95 5.02
CA THR A 904 35.03 22.17 5.50
C THR A 904 35.95 21.70 4.38
N MET A 905 35.71 22.10 3.13
CA MET A 905 36.55 21.72 1.97
C MET A 905 38.01 21.93 2.28
N TRP A 906 38.86 20.97 1.90
CA TRP A 906 40.30 21.07 2.08
C TRP A 906 40.89 22.30 1.37
N GLN A 907 41.69 23.08 2.12
CA GLN A 907 42.29 24.31 1.64
C GLN A 907 43.82 24.34 1.76
N LYS A 908 44.37 23.61 2.73
CA LYS A 908 45.84 23.61 2.98
C LYS A 908 46.29 22.28 3.59
N PRO A 909 47.58 21.93 3.44
CA PRO A 909 48.16 20.75 4.09
C PRO A 909 47.91 20.72 5.58
N GLY A 910 47.41 19.57 6.08
CA GLY A 910 47.04 19.33 7.44
C GLY A 910 45.53 19.44 7.72
N ASP A 911 44.71 19.92 6.80
CA ASP A 911 43.26 19.96 6.96
C ASP A 911 42.70 18.51 6.93
N ILE A 912 41.88 18.19 7.93
CA ILE A 912 41.18 16.89 8.06
C ILE A 912 39.73 17.11 7.69
N THR A 913 39.30 16.58 6.56
CA THR A 913 37.97 16.81 6.02
C THR A 913 37.52 15.64 5.15
N ASN A 914 36.22 15.55 4.86
CA ASN A 914 35.62 14.62 3.89
C ASN A 914 35.35 15.26 2.52
N ILE A 915 35.65 16.55 2.35
CA ILE A 915 35.47 17.28 1.10
C ILE A 915 36.83 17.57 0.47
N SER A 916 37.08 17.04 -0.70
CA SER A 916 38.33 17.17 -1.46
C SER A 916 38.49 18.55 -2.10
N THR A 917 39.66 18.80 -2.70
CA THR A 917 39.89 19.96 -3.58
C THR A 917 39.04 19.83 -4.87
N PRO A 918 38.79 20.93 -5.59
CA PRO A 918 38.16 20.88 -6.91
C PRO A 918 38.92 20.05 -7.96
N ASP A 919 40.24 19.88 -7.81
CA ASP A 919 41.06 19.09 -8.72
C ASP A 919 40.91 17.56 -8.54
N SER A 920 40.26 17.14 -7.45
CA SER A 920 40.00 15.75 -7.16
C SER A 920 38.47 15.51 -6.99
N PRO A 921 37.75 15.26 -8.08
CA PRO A 921 36.29 15.19 -8.08
C PRO A 921 35.76 14.00 -7.30
N MET A 922 34.57 14.18 -6.74
CA MET A 922 33.82 13.09 -6.13
C MET A 922 33.43 12.03 -7.18
N GLN A 923 33.53 10.77 -6.81
CA GLN A 923 33.18 9.63 -7.66
C GLN A 923 31.94 8.89 -7.10
N PHE A 924 31.32 8.06 -7.94
CA PHE A 924 30.28 7.13 -7.48
C PHE A 924 30.93 5.93 -6.78
N ASP A 925 31.12 6.05 -5.49
CA ASP A 925 31.80 5.11 -4.63
C ASP A 925 31.09 4.93 -3.28
N SER A 926 31.74 4.25 -2.35
CA SER A 926 31.17 3.97 -1.04
C SER A 926 30.89 5.21 -0.15
N HIS A 927 31.40 6.39 -0.53
CA HIS A 927 31.20 7.65 0.20
C HIS A 927 29.73 8.12 0.14
N LEU A 928 29.05 7.85 -0.97
CA LEU A 928 27.65 8.21 -1.18
C LEU A 928 26.67 7.24 -0.52
N LEU A 929 27.14 6.09 -0.01
CA LEU A 929 26.31 5.05 0.56
C LEU A 929 25.99 5.33 2.02
N GLU A 930 24.76 5.62 2.33
CA GLU A 930 24.28 5.96 3.66
C GLU A 930 23.40 4.88 4.29
N ASN A 931 23.39 4.86 5.63
CA ASN A 931 22.50 4.00 6.39
C ASN A 931 21.09 4.61 6.38
N ALA A 932 20.16 4.01 5.65
CA ALA A 932 18.76 4.42 5.52
C ALA A 932 17.82 3.70 6.50
N SER A 933 18.34 3.12 7.58
CA SER A 933 17.51 2.57 8.66
C SER A 933 16.69 3.66 9.31
N PHE A 934 15.44 3.33 9.64
CA PHE A 934 14.54 4.29 10.30
C PHE A 934 13.55 3.62 11.25
N MET A 935 13.05 4.43 12.17
CA MET A 935 11.86 4.18 12.97
C MET A 935 10.94 5.40 12.87
N ARG A 936 9.64 5.17 12.65
CA ARG A 936 8.66 6.24 12.41
C ARG A 936 7.40 6.04 13.24
N LEU A 937 6.94 7.12 13.92
CA LEU A 937 5.61 7.17 14.49
C LEU A 937 4.61 7.37 13.34
N LYS A 938 4.03 6.26 12.86
CA LYS A 938 3.15 6.26 11.69
C LYS A 938 1.80 6.89 11.98
N ASN A 939 1.20 6.53 13.13
CA ASN A 939 -0.11 7.07 13.52
C ASN A 939 -0.12 7.35 15.02
N LEU A 940 -0.68 8.49 15.38
CA LEU A 940 -1.10 8.85 16.73
C LEU A 940 -2.58 9.23 16.66
N THR A 941 -3.45 8.44 17.26
CA THR A 941 -4.89 8.71 17.26
C THR A 941 -5.35 9.02 18.68
N VAL A 942 -6.05 10.12 18.85
CA VAL A 942 -6.72 10.48 20.09
C VAL A 942 -8.20 10.64 19.77
N SER A 943 -9.05 9.87 20.41
CA SER A 943 -10.50 9.95 20.16
C SER A 943 -11.29 9.98 21.44
N TYR A 944 -12.45 10.62 21.39
CA TYR A 944 -13.43 10.66 22.45
C TYR A 944 -14.79 10.24 21.92
N THR A 945 -15.31 9.14 22.45
CA THR A 945 -16.68 8.67 22.18
C THR A 945 -17.60 9.23 23.26
N MET A 946 -18.65 9.90 22.83
CA MET A 946 -19.59 10.54 23.74
C MET A 946 -20.37 9.51 24.56
N PRO A 947 -20.59 9.73 25.88
CA PRO A 947 -21.34 8.80 26.70
C PRO A 947 -22.79 8.62 26.21
N GLN A 948 -23.27 7.38 26.17
CA GLN A 948 -24.63 7.02 25.77
C GLN A 948 -25.72 7.82 26.49
N ARG A 949 -25.47 8.24 27.76
CA ARG A 949 -26.41 9.08 28.54
C ARG A 949 -26.64 10.45 27.88
N ILE A 950 -25.65 11.00 27.17
CA ILE A 950 -25.77 12.26 26.44
C ILE A 950 -26.51 11.97 25.10
N MET A 951 -26.14 10.93 24.39
CA MET A 951 -26.74 10.56 23.10
C MET A 951 -28.23 10.29 23.22
N LYS A 952 -28.67 9.55 24.26
CA LYS A 952 -30.11 9.31 24.55
C LYS A 952 -30.94 10.58 24.70
N LYS A 953 -30.31 11.73 25.10
CA LYS A 953 -31.02 13.00 25.22
C LYS A 953 -31.28 13.68 23.87
N THR A 954 -30.52 13.35 22.85
CA THR A 954 -30.72 13.91 21.48
C THR A 954 -31.92 13.28 20.80
N GLY A 955 -32.27 12.03 21.16
CA GLY A 955 -33.42 11.29 20.63
C GLY A 955 -33.21 10.66 19.26
N PHE A 956 -32.18 11.06 18.51
CA PHE A 956 -31.93 10.58 17.14
C PHE A 956 -30.45 10.25 16.84
N ILE A 957 -29.47 10.68 17.66
CA ILE A 957 -28.08 10.30 17.53
C ILE A 957 -27.79 9.10 18.43
N GLU A 958 -27.37 7.98 17.84
CA GLU A 958 -27.02 6.76 18.58
C GLU A 958 -25.60 6.87 19.13
N ASP A 959 -24.64 7.36 18.32
CA ASP A 959 -23.24 7.53 18.72
C ASP A 959 -22.61 8.79 18.11
N ALA A 960 -21.69 9.41 18.84
CA ALA A 960 -20.93 10.56 18.39
C ALA A 960 -19.48 10.44 18.88
N LYS A 961 -18.53 10.59 17.94
CA LYS A 961 -17.10 10.47 18.21
C LYS A 961 -16.35 11.61 17.58
N ILE A 962 -15.50 12.25 18.36
CA ILE A 962 -14.54 13.27 17.92
C ILE A 962 -13.15 12.63 17.94
N PHE A 963 -12.34 12.89 16.94
CA PHE A 963 -11.00 12.31 16.87
C PHE A 963 -9.97 13.25 16.24
N PHE A 964 -8.75 13.10 16.70
CA PHE A 964 -7.54 13.66 16.12
C PHE A 964 -6.65 12.52 15.62
N VAL A 965 -6.06 12.70 14.44
CA VAL A 965 -5.05 11.78 13.90
C VAL A 965 -3.83 12.56 13.44
N GLY A 966 -2.68 12.19 13.98
CA GLY A 966 -1.38 12.64 13.52
C GLY A 966 -0.66 11.51 12.79
N ARG A 967 -0.10 11.77 11.60
CA ARG A 967 0.63 10.77 10.80
C ARG A 967 2.05 11.20 10.54
N ASN A 968 2.98 10.23 10.54
CA ASN A 968 4.42 10.42 10.30
C ASN A 968 5.03 11.54 11.18
N LEU A 969 4.54 11.71 12.43
CA LEU A 969 4.87 12.85 13.28
C LEU A 969 6.35 12.89 13.69
N LEU A 970 6.98 11.72 13.81
CA LEU A 970 8.37 11.57 14.23
C LEU A 970 9.04 10.51 13.34
N THR A 971 10.21 10.85 12.80
CA THR A 971 11.10 9.90 12.11
C THR A 971 12.49 9.98 12.74
N VAL A 972 13.01 8.84 13.17
CA VAL A 972 14.37 8.70 13.70
C VAL A 972 15.19 7.94 12.65
N THR A 973 16.21 8.59 12.09
CA THR A 973 17.08 8.05 11.06
C THR A 973 18.45 8.70 11.09
N LYS A 974 19.45 8.03 10.51
CA LYS A 974 20.78 8.59 10.23
C LYS A 974 20.93 9.04 8.77
N TYR A 975 19.93 8.77 7.96
CA TYR A 975 19.92 9.13 6.55
C TYR A 975 19.81 10.66 6.39
N LYS A 976 20.67 11.24 5.56
CA LYS A 976 20.73 12.69 5.37
C LYS A 976 19.74 13.22 4.30
N GLY A 977 19.24 12.41 3.38
CA GLY A 977 18.28 12.84 2.36
C GLY A 977 16.88 13.18 2.94
N PHE A 978 15.95 13.57 2.10
CA PHE A 978 14.59 13.97 2.50
C PHE A 978 13.83 12.88 3.25
N ASP A 979 13.92 11.62 2.80
CA ASP A 979 13.22 10.51 3.45
C ASP A 979 13.94 9.18 3.25
N PRO A 980 14.10 8.35 4.31
CA PRO A 980 14.72 7.02 4.20
C PRO A 980 13.79 5.94 3.64
N GLU A 981 12.47 6.21 3.54
CA GLU A 981 11.46 5.23 3.15
C GLU A 981 11.28 5.18 1.62
N ILE A 982 12.38 4.96 0.90
CA ILE A 982 12.39 4.84 -0.56
C ILE A 982 12.73 3.40 -0.94
N ASN A 983 11.92 2.76 -1.78
CA ASN A 983 12.21 1.42 -2.29
C ASN A 983 13.11 1.50 -3.55
N SER A 984 14.25 2.16 -3.43
CA SER A 984 15.27 2.30 -4.47
C SER A 984 16.66 2.00 -3.94
N ASN A 985 17.62 1.69 -4.82
CA ASN A 985 19.04 1.61 -4.50
C ASN A 985 19.70 2.99 -4.41
N MET A 986 19.08 4.01 -5.00
CA MET A 986 19.59 5.37 -5.11
C MET A 986 18.44 6.37 -4.94
N GLN A 987 18.70 7.45 -4.22
CA GLN A 987 17.80 8.61 -4.12
C GLN A 987 18.33 9.78 -4.95
N LEU A 988 17.47 10.42 -5.69
CA LEU A 988 17.69 11.71 -6.33
C LEU A 988 16.35 12.39 -6.61
N GLY A 989 16.14 13.59 -6.02
CA GLY A 989 14.98 14.42 -6.29
C GLY A 989 13.62 13.75 -6.07
N ASN A 990 13.50 12.92 -5.04
CA ASN A 990 12.26 12.25 -4.68
C ASN A 990 11.30 13.20 -3.95
N TYR A 991 10.01 13.03 -4.18
CA TYR A 991 8.96 13.77 -3.47
C TYR A 991 9.03 13.44 -1.96
N PRO A 992 9.23 14.43 -1.07
CA PRO A 992 9.36 14.17 0.36
C PRO A 992 8.08 13.60 0.97
N ASN A 993 8.21 12.69 1.94
CA ASN A 993 7.06 12.26 2.73
C ASN A 993 6.51 13.40 3.59
N THR A 994 5.23 13.28 3.96
CA THR A 994 4.52 14.30 4.71
C THR A 994 4.15 13.83 6.10
N LYS A 995 4.22 14.73 7.09
CA LYS A 995 3.50 14.63 8.36
C LYS A 995 2.14 15.29 8.21
N GLN A 996 1.12 14.66 8.77
CA GLN A 996 -0.25 15.12 8.62
C GLN A 996 -0.92 15.24 9.98
N PHE A 997 -1.73 16.28 10.13
CA PHE A 997 -2.57 16.55 11.31
C PHE A 997 -4.00 16.68 10.85
N SER A 998 -4.90 15.87 11.39
CA SER A 998 -6.31 15.91 11.00
C SER A 998 -7.24 15.79 12.20
N PHE A 999 -8.39 16.42 12.10
CA PHE A 999 -9.48 16.38 13.07
C PHE A 999 -10.73 15.89 12.38
N GLY A 1000 -11.51 15.06 13.07
CA GLY A 1000 -12.74 14.51 12.49
C GLY A 1000 -13.85 14.34 13.52
N LEU A 1001 -15.05 14.26 12.98
CA LEU A 1001 -16.30 13.99 13.70
C LEU A 1001 -17.02 12.84 13.00
N GLU A 1002 -17.52 11.90 13.76
CA GLU A 1002 -18.37 10.81 13.28
C GLU A 1002 -19.66 10.79 14.07
N LEU A 1003 -20.77 10.71 13.37
CA LEU A 1003 -22.12 10.65 13.94
C LEU A 1003 -22.84 9.42 13.40
N THR A 1004 -23.50 8.68 14.28
CA THR A 1004 -24.34 7.52 13.93
C THR A 1004 -25.77 7.75 14.39
N PHE A 1005 -26.71 7.48 13.49
CA PHE A 1005 -28.15 7.70 13.66
C PHE A 1005 -28.90 6.39 13.58
#